data_cb6226a35e717e0653650c23c8bbc328
#
_entry.id   cb6226a35e717e0653650c23c8bbc328
#
_cell.length_a   1.000
_cell.length_b   1.000
_cell.length_c   1.000
_cell.angle_alpha   90.00
_cell.angle_beta   90.00
_cell.angle_gamma   90.00
#
_symmetry.space_group_name_H-M   'P 1'
#
loop_
_entity.id
_entity.type
_entity.pdbx_description
1 polymer ?
#
loop_
_entity_poly.entity_id
_entity_poly.type
_entity_poly.pdbx_seq_one_letter_code
_entity_poly.pdbx_strand_id
1 'polypeptide(L)'
;MSAEVFISYAAKDRTRVLDLVDRLRDAGVSVWIDQMGIEGATMWSQEIVAAIRSCKVLILAISENSAGSENVVKEVALASEGRKRILPVYIEQAEIPESMAYQLAGIQRIEFFEGREDAALQAVIRALAKLGVTVHDEASAAAANTPGSASHGPSHPTGKTEAKGEAAVWLKVAAAVVGLAVLGMAGTFFFGSSTTIAPMPIALGQAQTNTTTQATLDTNRVVVLPFKTIGTSGKTADLGYGLVSTLTSKLQPLQNLVVIAKESARKFKDSEQSPREIGQALGAGTIVIGEIQTSGDKIQVNIQLIDANTEAIGWGSIFTKNKDEFLDLQNEIATKLASELKGGLDAAETQQLAQKATENPEAQAEYQAGRREWNKRSKEGFDNAIAHFEKAIELDPNYADPYAGMADTYSLLPAYNFALPTDTMPKAKAYAEQAKKKNPNLAKAYTSLAWVLHQYEYDWKGAEENYRRAAELNPNYATMNHWFGIFLSDIGKHNEAIKLTVKASELDPQSMIIKSTVAHTFLMAEQNTQALKYCDKTFEIDPYFSFALWFEHAKINERNSKENIDHIKEAIRRYPNQPMHRKTLAEVYWNIGDREAAMEQVIELLDRYHDSFRKAHFADLYFVMEKPDHAYRWLEKAFKAKEGHVLFYGNLPTLKKYQSQPRFRELYKKINHPLYVD
;
A
#
# COMPACT_ATOMS: atom_id res chain seq x y z
N MET A 1 18.01 -6.65 -19.14
CA MET A 1 18.01 -7.30 -20.47
C MET A 1 17.49 -6.27 -21.45
N SER A 2 18.05 -6.17 -22.68
CA SER A 2 17.51 -5.25 -23.69
C SER A 2 16.16 -5.78 -24.17
N ALA A 3 15.16 -4.92 -24.34
CA ALA A 3 13.85 -5.32 -24.84
C ALA A 3 13.95 -5.84 -26.29
N GLU A 4 13.20 -6.89 -26.60
CA GLU A 4 13.21 -7.50 -27.93
C GLU A 4 12.33 -6.74 -28.95
N VAL A 5 11.30 -6.05 -28.42
CA VAL A 5 10.33 -5.29 -29.21
C VAL A 5 10.35 -3.83 -28.81
N PHE A 6 10.43 -2.93 -29.79
CA PHE A 6 10.22 -1.48 -29.60
C PHE A 6 8.86 -1.12 -30.22
N ILE A 7 8.05 -0.29 -29.51
CA ILE A 7 6.79 0.22 -30.06
C ILE A 7 6.91 1.71 -30.34
N SER A 8 6.75 2.07 -31.60
CA SER A 8 6.68 3.45 -32.09
C SER A 8 5.22 3.87 -32.22
N TYR A 9 4.87 5.02 -31.67
CA TYR A 9 3.49 5.52 -31.63
C TYR A 9 3.43 7.04 -31.42
N ALA A 10 2.31 7.68 -31.77
CA ALA A 10 2.09 9.08 -31.44
C ALA A 10 1.64 9.24 -29.98
N ALA A 11 2.13 10.26 -29.27
CA ALA A 11 1.80 10.50 -27.85
C ALA A 11 0.29 10.51 -27.57
N LYS A 12 -0.52 11.02 -28.48
CA LYS A 12 -1.99 11.03 -28.37
C LYS A 12 -2.64 9.64 -28.37
N ASP A 13 -1.94 8.61 -28.90
CA ASP A 13 -2.45 7.23 -28.99
C ASP A 13 -2.03 6.36 -27.80
N ARG A 14 -1.31 6.94 -26.86
CA ARG A 14 -0.68 6.25 -25.73
C ARG A 14 -1.61 5.28 -25.00
N THR A 15 -2.85 5.67 -24.73
CA THR A 15 -3.81 4.83 -24.02
C THR A 15 -4.13 3.52 -24.75
N ARG A 16 -4.28 3.59 -26.07
CA ARG A 16 -4.55 2.40 -26.92
C ARG A 16 -3.32 1.52 -27.07
N VAL A 17 -2.16 2.15 -27.17
CA VAL A 17 -0.87 1.46 -27.28
C VAL A 17 -0.52 0.74 -25.99
N LEU A 18 -0.79 1.32 -24.83
CA LEU A 18 -0.54 0.67 -23.54
C LEU A 18 -1.37 -0.61 -23.35
N ASP A 19 -2.62 -0.67 -23.86
CA ASP A 19 -3.40 -1.91 -23.86
C ASP A 19 -2.70 -3.01 -24.69
N LEU A 20 -2.18 -2.68 -25.86
CA LEU A 20 -1.40 -3.60 -26.68
C LEU A 20 -0.11 -4.04 -25.99
N VAL A 21 0.61 -3.11 -25.36
CA VAL A 21 1.84 -3.38 -24.60
C VAL A 21 1.59 -4.35 -23.46
N ASP A 22 0.54 -4.12 -22.67
CA ASP A 22 0.18 -4.99 -21.56
C ASP A 22 -0.12 -6.41 -22.00
N ARG A 23 -0.89 -6.55 -23.08
CA ARG A 23 -1.22 -7.85 -23.64
C ARG A 23 0.01 -8.57 -24.21
N LEU A 24 0.95 -7.85 -24.80
CA LEU A 24 2.21 -8.43 -25.30
C LEU A 24 3.11 -8.86 -24.14
N ARG A 25 3.19 -8.08 -23.07
CA ARG A 25 3.94 -8.45 -21.85
C ARG A 25 3.33 -9.68 -21.17
N ASP A 26 2.00 -9.76 -21.11
CA ASP A 26 1.31 -10.95 -20.61
C ASP A 26 1.61 -12.21 -21.41
N ALA A 27 1.85 -12.06 -22.72
CA ALA A 27 2.30 -13.14 -23.60
C ALA A 27 3.83 -13.41 -23.50
N GLY A 28 4.52 -12.77 -22.55
CA GLY A 28 5.95 -12.95 -22.29
C GLY A 28 6.88 -12.18 -23.25
N VAL A 29 6.36 -11.24 -24.01
CA VAL A 29 7.16 -10.41 -24.92
C VAL A 29 7.83 -9.28 -24.16
N SER A 30 9.15 -9.14 -24.28
CA SER A 30 9.89 -8.03 -23.71
C SER A 30 9.74 -6.78 -24.58
N VAL A 31 8.93 -5.82 -24.11
CA VAL A 31 8.53 -4.61 -24.85
C VAL A 31 9.14 -3.36 -24.23
N TRP A 32 9.74 -2.53 -25.09
CA TRP A 32 10.17 -1.16 -24.77
C TRP A 32 9.25 -0.14 -25.44
N ILE A 33 8.84 0.88 -24.73
CA ILE A 33 8.09 2.05 -25.22
C ILE A 33 8.74 3.32 -24.69
N ASP A 34 8.59 4.43 -25.40
CA ASP A 34 9.00 5.74 -24.90
C ASP A 34 8.17 6.11 -23.65
N GLN A 35 8.86 6.36 -22.52
CA GLN A 35 8.23 6.69 -21.27
C GLN A 35 7.95 8.20 -21.10
N MET A 36 8.61 9.01 -21.91
CA MET A 36 8.55 10.46 -21.79
C MET A 36 7.92 11.08 -23.03
N GLY A 37 6.65 10.90 -23.31
CA GLY A 37 5.98 11.56 -24.43
C GLY A 37 6.54 12.97 -24.70
N ILE A 38 7.50 13.08 -25.62
CA ILE A 38 8.21 14.33 -25.88
C ILE A 38 7.27 15.24 -26.68
N GLU A 39 6.56 16.11 -26.00
CA GLU A 39 6.00 17.32 -26.59
C GLU A 39 7.08 18.39 -26.62
N GLY A 40 7.53 18.75 -27.81
CA GLY A 40 8.38 19.93 -28.09
C GLY A 40 9.87 19.64 -28.23
N ALA A 41 10.37 19.85 -29.41
CA ALA A 41 11.73 20.26 -29.88
C ALA A 41 12.96 20.04 -28.96
N THR A 42 13.04 18.96 -28.22
CA THR A 42 14.25 18.55 -27.51
C THR A 42 14.85 17.32 -28.15
N MET A 43 16.18 17.30 -28.23
CA MET A 43 16.97 16.28 -28.89
C MET A 43 16.48 14.85 -28.53
N TRP A 44 16.32 14.01 -29.52
CA TRP A 44 16.10 12.58 -29.36
C TRP A 44 17.01 12.02 -28.27
N SER A 45 16.41 11.41 -27.26
CA SER A 45 17.21 10.86 -26.18
C SER A 45 18.10 9.75 -26.72
N GLN A 46 19.32 9.66 -26.24
CA GLN A 46 20.23 8.57 -26.59
C GLN A 46 19.61 7.20 -26.29
N GLU A 47 18.65 7.15 -25.37
CA GLU A 47 17.91 5.97 -24.95
C GLU A 47 16.98 5.43 -26.05
N ILE A 48 16.22 6.29 -26.74
CA ILE A 48 15.35 5.90 -27.86
C ILE A 48 16.20 5.29 -28.98
N VAL A 49 17.28 5.97 -29.34
CA VAL A 49 18.19 5.48 -30.38
C VAL A 49 18.80 4.14 -29.98
N ALA A 50 19.22 3.97 -28.74
CA ALA A 50 19.77 2.73 -28.24
C ALA A 50 18.74 1.60 -28.22
N ALA A 51 17.49 1.90 -27.81
CA ALA A 51 16.40 0.95 -27.76
C ALA A 51 16.03 0.44 -29.17
N ILE A 52 15.88 1.35 -30.15
CA ILE A 52 15.63 0.98 -31.55
C ILE A 52 16.78 0.15 -32.10
N ARG A 53 18.03 0.50 -31.81
CA ARG A 53 19.20 -0.26 -32.31
C ARG A 53 19.33 -1.65 -31.68
N SER A 54 18.86 -1.83 -30.44
CA SER A 54 18.94 -3.10 -29.70
C SER A 54 17.75 -4.02 -29.94
N CYS A 55 16.57 -3.53 -30.30
CA CYS A 55 15.38 -4.36 -30.53
C CYS A 55 15.55 -5.31 -31.76
N LYS A 56 14.77 -6.40 -31.75
CA LYS A 56 14.63 -7.32 -32.89
C LYS A 56 13.56 -6.83 -33.88
N VAL A 57 12.46 -6.31 -33.33
CA VAL A 57 11.28 -5.88 -34.07
C VAL A 57 10.84 -4.50 -33.58
N LEU A 58 10.51 -3.60 -34.51
CA LEU A 58 9.78 -2.38 -34.24
C LEU A 58 8.31 -2.59 -34.60
N ILE A 59 7.40 -2.51 -33.62
CA ILE A 59 5.97 -2.40 -33.90
C ILE A 59 5.66 -0.92 -34.13
N LEU A 60 5.05 -0.63 -35.27
CA LEU A 60 4.53 0.70 -35.57
C LEU A 60 3.02 0.72 -35.31
N ALA A 61 2.60 1.42 -34.27
CA ALA A 61 1.19 1.64 -33.99
C ALA A 61 0.65 2.73 -34.93
N ILE A 62 -0.18 2.35 -35.91
CA ILE A 62 -0.70 3.25 -36.92
C ILE A 62 -2.06 3.81 -36.54
N SER A 63 -2.13 5.14 -36.58
CA SER A 63 -3.31 5.98 -36.37
C SER A 63 -3.22 7.25 -37.22
N GLU A 64 -4.24 8.07 -37.27
CA GLU A 64 -4.15 9.40 -37.88
C GLU A 64 -3.09 10.27 -37.19
N ASN A 65 -2.96 10.13 -35.86
CA ASN A 65 -1.95 10.88 -35.11
C ASN A 65 -0.52 10.42 -35.42
N SER A 66 -0.27 9.11 -35.50
CA SER A 66 1.05 8.57 -35.84
C SER A 66 1.47 8.87 -37.25
N ALA A 67 0.51 8.87 -38.18
CA ALA A 67 0.74 9.23 -39.59
C ALA A 67 1.23 10.69 -39.75
N GLY A 68 0.77 11.61 -38.87
CA GLY A 68 1.21 13.00 -38.89
C GLY A 68 2.40 13.31 -37.96
N SER A 69 2.97 12.32 -37.27
CA SER A 69 4.03 12.55 -36.28
C SER A 69 5.44 12.48 -36.89
N GLU A 70 6.15 13.60 -36.87
CA GLU A 70 7.57 13.65 -37.34
C GLU A 70 8.47 12.70 -36.54
N ASN A 71 8.20 12.49 -35.24
CA ASN A 71 9.00 11.61 -34.37
C ASN A 71 8.82 10.15 -34.81
N VAL A 72 7.59 9.72 -35.05
CA VAL A 72 7.29 8.38 -35.54
C VAL A 72 7.95 8.13 -36.89
N VAL A 73 7.92 9.11 -37.80
CA VAL A 73 8.62 9.02 -39.10
C VAL A 73 10.13 8.82 -38.93
N LYS A 74 10.76 9.56 -38.00
CA LYS A 74 12.19 9.45 -37.66
C LYS A 74 12.53 8.08 -37.06
N GLU A 75 11.70 7.54 -36.16
CA GLU A 75 11.87 6.22 -35.53
C GLU A 75 11.79 5.10 -36.57
N VAL A 76 10.82 5.16 -37.49
CA VAL A 76 10.66 4.21 -38.59
C VAL A 76 11.85 4.30 -39.51
N ALA A 77 12.35 5.49 -39.87
CA ALA A 77 13.53 5.67 -40.68
C ALA A 77 14.77 5.06 -40.02
N LEU A 78 15.00 5.33 -38.72
CA LEU A 78 16.13 4.79 -37.94
C LEU A 78 16.08 3.26 -37.86
N ALA A 79 14.89 2.68 -37.66
CA ALA A 79 14.70 1.23 -37.68
C ALA A 79 15.02 0.62 -39.06
N SER A 80 14.57 1.28 -40.10
CA SER A 80 14.84 0.86 -41.52
C SER A 80 16.34 0.92 -41.84
N GLU A 81 17.04 2.00 -41.48
CA GLU A 81 18.50 2.12 -41.60
C GLU A 81 19.24 1.01 -40.84
N GLY A 82 18.76 0.71 -39.61
CA GLY A 82 19.26 -0.36 -38.75
C GLY A 82 18.87 -1.77 -39.24
N ARG A 83 18.22 -1.92 -40.40
CA ARG A 83 17.67 -3.18 -40.94
C ARG A 83 16.80 -3.95 -39.95
N LYS A 84 16.07 -3.25 -39.08
CA LYS A 84 15.11 -3.85 -38.13
C LYS A 84 13.87 -4.31 -38.89
N ARG A 85 13.23 -5.34 -38.36
CA ARG A 85 11.90 -5.76 -38.86
C ARG A 85 10.86 -4.79 -38.35
N ILE A 86 10.04 -4.23 -39.24
CA ILE A 86 8.96 -3.32 -38.89
C ILE A 86 7.63 -4.07 -39.00
N LEU A 87 6.80 -4.06 -37.97
CA LEU A 87 5.48 -4.70 -37.94
C LEU A 87 4.41 -3.62 -37.77
N PRO A 88 3.67 -3.25 -38.82
CA PRO A 88 2.61 -2.25 -38.72
C PRO A 88 1.37 -2.86 -38.07
N VAL A 89 0.92 -2.24 -36.97
CA VAL A 89 -0.30 -2.58 -36.25
C VAL A 89 -1.22 -1.36 -36.24
N TYR A 90 -2.33 -1.46 -36.92
CA TYR A 90 -3.32 -0.39 -37.02
C TYR A 90 -4.19 -0.40 -35.76
N ILE A 91 -4.09 0.64 -34.99
CA ILE A 91 -4.91 0.85 -33.79
C ILE A 91 -6.19 1.63 -34.12
N GLU A 92 -6.23 2.28 -35.30
CA GLU A 92 -7.42 2.85 -35.90
C GLU A 92 -7.24 2.87 -37.45
N GLN A 93 -8.31 3.17 -38.16
CA GLN A 93 -8.24 3.29 -39.60
C GLN A 93 -7.51 4.59 -39.97
N ALA A 94 -6.37 4.44 -40.64
CA ALA A 94 -5.54 5.56 -41.07
C ALA A 94 -4.85 5.26 -42.38
N GLU A 95 -4.55 6.29 -43.17
CA GLU A 95 -3.76 6.19 -44.39
C GLU A 95 -2.26 6.31 -44.07
N ILE A 96 -1.44 5.51 -44.73
CA ILE A 96 0.01 5.58 -44.57
C ILE A 96 0.52 6.80 -45.35
N PRO A 97 1.23 7.74 -44.70
CA PRO A 97 1.80 8.89 -45.39
C PRO A 97 2.93 8.46 -46.35
N GLU A 98 3.13 9.22 -47.44
CA GLU A 98 4.18 8.95 -48.40
C GLU A 98 5.58 8.82 -47.77
N SER A 99 5.83 9.57 -46.66
CA SER A 99 7.09 9.50 -45.91
C SER A 99 7.39 8.15 -45.28
N MET A 100 6.39 7.28 -45.06
CA MET A 100 6.54 5.91 -44.52
C MET A 100 6.17 4.83 -45.54
N ALA A 101 5.57 5.19 -46.68
CA ALA A 101 5.05 4.23 -47.63
C ALA A 101 6.14 3.28 -48.16
N TYR A 102 7.35 3.78 -48.37
CA TYR A 102 8.48 2.97 -48.83
C TYR A 102 8.91 1.90 -47.83
N GLN A 103 8.97 2.25 -46.51
CA GLN A 103 9.42 1.35 -45.45
C GLN A 103 8.38 0.27 -45.15
N LEU A 104 7.10 0.55 -45.43
CA LEU A 104 5.97 -0.33 -45.13
C LEU A 104 5.47 -1.11 -46.35
N ALA A 105 6.05 -0.87 -47.52
CA ALA A 105 5.66 -1.54 -48.77
C ALA A 105 5.81 -3.07 -48.70
N GLY A 106 4.71 -3.79 -48.93
CA GLY A 106 4.70 -5.25 -48.94
C GLY A 106 4.62 -5.92 -47.54
N ILE A 107 4.46 -5.18 -46.46
CA ILE A 107 4.28 -5.74 -45.13
C ILE A 107 2.80 -5.99 -44.88
N GLN A 108 2.48 -7.14 -44.26
CA GLN A 108 1.10 -7.52 -43.96
C GLN A 108 0.52 -6.61 -42.85
N ARG A 109 -0.68 -6.08 -43.08
CA ARG A 109 -1.44 -5.25 -42.15
C ARG A 109 -2.07 -6.09 -41.03
N ILE A 110 -1.95 -5.66 -39.79
CA ILE A 110 -2.67 -6.21 -38.65
C ILE A 110 -3.54 -5.10 -38.08
N GLU A 111 -4.85 -5.35 -37.92
CA GLU A 111 -5.83 -4.39 -37.40
C GLU A 111 -6.18 -4.73 -35.96
N PHE A 112 -5.79 -3.85 -35.06
CA PHE A 112 -6.04 -3.94 -33.60
C PHE A 112 -7.16 -2.94 -33.21
N PHE A 113 -8.37 -3.22 -33.70
CA PHE A 113 -9.53 -2.35 -33.52
C PHE A 113 -10.42 -2.83 -32.38
N GLU A 114 -11.18 -1.90 -31.82
CA GLU A 114 -12.14 -2.17 -30.74
C GLU A 114 -13.11 -3.29 -31.14
N GLY A 115 -13.23 -4.30 -30.26
CA GLY A 115 -14.06 -5.51 -30.49
C GLY A 115 -13.38 -6.63 -31.30
N ARG A 116 -12.12 -6.48 -31.75
CA ARG A 116 -11.32 -7.52 -32.44
C ARG A 116 -9.93 -7.71 -31.86
N GLU A 117 -9.67 -7.12 -30.70
CA GLU A 117 -8.33 -7.04 -30.12
C GLU A 117 -7.70 -8.40 -29.87
N ASP A 118 -8.49 -9.40 -29.42
CA ASP A 118 -7.96 -10.73 -29.08
C ASP A 118 -7.46 -11.48 -30.32
N ALA A 119 -8.22 -11.41 -31.41
CA ALA A 119 -7.79 -12.03 -32.71
C ALA A 119 -6.58 -11.31 -33.31
N ALA A 120 -6.54 -9.97 -33.20
CA ALA A 120 -5.43 -9.15 -33.65
C ALA A 120 -4.18 -9.40 -32.78
N LEU A 121 -4.31 -9.49 -31.47
CA LEU A 121 -3.22 -9.84 -30.57
C LEU A 121 -2.59 -11.18 -30.94
N GLN A 122 -3.41 -12.20 -31.19
CA GLN A 122 -2.91 -13.51 -31.63
C GLN A 122 -2.18 -13.42 -32.95
N ALA A 123 -2.60 -12.54 -33.87
CA ALA A 123 -1.89 -12.29 -35.11
C ALA A 123 -0.53 -11.60 -34.88
N VAL A 124 -0.48 -10.61 -33.97
CA VAL A 124 0.76 -9.92 -33.56
C VAL A 124 1.74 -10.92 -32.93
N ILE A 125 1.28 -11.74 -31.98
CA ILE A 125 2.11 -12.75 -31.29
C ILE A 125 2.69 -13.74 -32.28
N ARG A 126 1.88 -14.27 -33.23
CA ARG A 126 2.35 -15.16 -34.29
C ARG A 126 3.39 -14.48 -35.17
N ALA A 127 3.18 -13.22 -35.53
CA ALA A 127 4.12 -12.46 -36.33
C ALA A 127 5.46 -12.26 -35.59
N LEU A 128 5.41 -11.89 -34.32
CA LEU A 128 6.59 -11.71 -33.49
C LEU A 128 7.37 -13.01 -33.30
N ALA A 129 6.71 -14.12 -33.00
CA ALA A 129 7.34 -15.46 -32.94
C ALA A 129 8.07 -15.83 -34.21
N LYS A 130 7.45 -15.60 -35.38
CA LYS A 130 8.09 -15.81 -36.71
C LYS A 130 9.31 -14.89 -36.94
N LEU A 131 9.33 -13.73 -36.28
CA LEU A 131 10.44 -12.78 -36.38
C LEU A 131 11.53 -13.04 -35.31
N GLY A 132 11.42 -14.15 -34.54
CA GLY A 132 12.40 -14.58 -33.54
C GLY A 132 12.35 -13.87 -32.24
N VAL A 133 11.19 -13.28 -31.88
CA VAL A 133 10.90 -12.72 -30.57
C VAL A 133 10.45 -13.83 -29.61
N THR A 134 10.93 -13.82 -28.39
CA THR A 134 10.56 -14.79 -27.34
C THR A 134 9.12 -14.57 -26.92
N VAL A 135 8.30 -15.63 -26.90
CA VAL A 135 6.90 -15.64 -26.40
C VAL A 135 6.71 -16.87 -25.53
N HIS A 136 5.76 -16.83 -24.59
CA HIS A 136 5.47 -17.99 -23.75
C HIS A 136 4.84 -19.14 -24.55
N ASP A 137 5.20 -20.39 -24.25
CA ASP A 137 4.74 -21.59 -24.97
C ASP A 137 3.20 -21.74 -24.98
N GLU A 138 2.51 -21.35 -23.91
CA GLU A 138 1.04 -21.37 -23.84
C GLU A 138 0.39 -20.42 -24.86
N ALA A 139 0.98 -19.25 -25.07
CA ALA A 139 0.51 -18.27 -26.05
C ALA A 139 0.78 -18.73 -27.50
N SER A 140 1.88 -19.47 -27.70
CA SER A 140 2.23 -20.06 -29.02
C SER A 140 1.29 -21.20 -29.41
N ALA A 141 0.88 -22.06 -28.43
CA ALA A 141 -0.04 -23.17 -28.66
C ALA A 141 -1.47 -22.70 -28.99
N ALA A 142 -1.96 -21.65 -28.35
CA ALA A 142 -3.24 -21.02 -28.67
C ALA A 142 -3.24 -20.37 -30.07
N ALA A 143 -2.10 -19.84 -30.46
CA ALA A 143 -1.91 -19.24 -31.81
C ALA A 143 -1.87 -20.25 -32.95
N ALA A 144 -1.53 -21.51 -32.70
CA ALA A 144 -1.43 -22.57 -33.71
C ALA A 144 -2.79 -23.20 -34.10
N ASN A 145 -3.82 -23.05 -33.24
CA ASN A 145 -5.10 -23.76 -33.38
C ASN A 145 -6.24 -22.98 -34.07
N THR A 146 -6.00 -21.79 -34.60
CA THR A 146 -7.05 -21.03 -35.30
C THR A 146 -6.92 -21.17 -36.82
N PRO A 147 -7.96 -21.70 -37.56
CA PRO A 147 -7.89 -21.84 -38.99
C PRO A 147 -7.89 -20.49 -39.72
N GLY A 148 -6.87 -20.22 -40.51
CA GLY A 148 -6.78 -19.04 -41.34
C GLY A 148 -7.85 -19.00 -42.40
N SER A 149 -8.70 -17.99 -42.42
CA SER A 149 -9.52 -17.69 -43.58
C SER A 149 -8.69 -16.94 -44.63
N ALA A 150 -8.45 -17.59 -45.73
CA ALA A 150 -7.85 -16.99 -46.95
C ALA A 150 -8.89 -16.09 -47.61
N SER A 151 -8.56 -14.83 -47.88
CA SER A 151 -9.28 -14.03 -48.85
C SER A 151 -8.33 -13.50 -49.91
N HIS A 152 -8.79 -13.70 -51.15
CA HIS A 152 -8.15 -13.46 -52.40
C HIS A 152 -7.77 -11.99 -52.61
N GLY A 153 -6.59 -11.75 -53.18
CA GLY A 153 -6.21 -10.49 -53.78
C GLY A 153 -6.63 -10.39 -55.26
N PRO A 154 -6.64 -9.19 -55.82
CA PRO A 154 -6.45 -9.04 -57.23
C PRO A 154 -5.12 -8.39 -57.62
N SER A 155 -4.64 -8.88 -58.74
CA SER A 155 -3.40 -8.67 -59.45
C SER A 155 -3.20 -7.26 -60.02
N HIS A 156 -1.93 -6.96 -60.17
CA HIS A 156 -1.15 -5.95 -60.87
C HIS A 156 -1.76 -5.15 -62.05
N PRO A 157 -1.16 -3.98 -62.40
CA PRO A 157 -0.06 -4.06 -63.33
C PRO A 157 1.16 -3.16 -63.08
N THR A 158 2.25 -3.61 -63.63
CA THR A 158 3.58 -3.05 -63.76
C THR A 158 3.61 -1.76 -64.59
N GLY A 159 4.47 -0.81 -64.21
CA GLY A 159 4.89 0.31 -65.01
C GLY A 159 6.25 0.82 -64.56
N LYS A 160 7.27 0.51 -65.35
CA LYS A 160 8.63 1.06 -65.27
C LYS A 160 8.65 2.50 -65.80
N THR A 161 9.36 3.40 -65.10
CA THR A 161 10.15 4.47 -65.81
C THR A 161 11.28 4.91 -64.90
N GLU A 162 12.48 4.92 -65.50
CA GLU A 162 13.73 5.52 -65.00
C GLU A 162 13.70 7.04 -65.16
N ALA A 163 14.42 7.77 -64.30
CA ALA A 163 15.41 8.81 -64.60
C ALA A 163 15.81 9.58 -63.31
N LYS A 164 17.07 9.45 -62.97
CA LYS A 164 18.18 10.39 -63.05
C LYS A 164 18.03 11.77 -62.37
N GLY A 165 18.97 11.99 -61.43
CA GLY A 165 19.81 13.17 -61.28
C GLY A 165 19.20 14.23 -60.41
N GLU A 166 19.82 14.82 -59.54
CA GLU A 166 21.15 15.40 -59.34
C GLU A 166 21.35 15.81 -57.86
N ALA A 167 22.61 15.82 -57.49
CA ALA A 167 23.14 16.17 -56.18
C ALA A 167 23.28 17.68 -55.97
N ALA A 168 23.46 18.03 -54.74
CA ALA A 168 24.35 19.07 -54.20
C ALA A 168 23.77 20.42 -53.80
N VAL A 169 24.35 20.85 -52.70
CA VAL A 169 24.69 22.25 -52.27
C VAL A 169 23.57 22.99 -51.60
N TRP A 170 23.68 23.45 -50.34
CA TRP A 170 24.70 24.18 -49.62
C TRP A 170 24.59 24.14 -48.12
N LEU A 171 25.70 24.06 -47.57
CA LEU A 171 26.25 24.35 -46.24
C LEU A 171 26.23 25.89 -45.93
N LYS A 172 26.25 26.18 -44.62
CA LYS A 172 26.54 27.51 -43.99
C LYS A 172 25.29 28.38 -43.76
N VAL A 173 25.09 28.87 -42.55
CA VAL A 173 25.89 29.82 -41.78
C VAL A 173 25.64 29.62 -40.28
N ALA A 174 26.75 29.68 -39.57
CA ALA A 174 26.91 29.68 -38.11
C ALA A 174 26.77 31.09 -37.50
N ALA A 175 26.52 31.07 -36.23
CA ALA A 175 27.12 31.90 -35.17
C ALA A 175 26.54 33.27 -34.84
N ALA A 176 26.59 33.48 -33.57
CA ALA A 176 26.63 34.70 -32.75
C ALA A 176 25.26 35.30 -32.41
N VAL A 177 24.98 35.65 -31.15
CA VAL A 177 25.76 36.42 -30.19
C VAL A 177 25.40 36.07 -28.77
N VAL A 178 26.42 35.89 -27.98
CA VAL A 178 26.56 35.92 -26.54
C VAL A 178 26.34 37.33 -26.01
N GLY A 179 25.82 37.51 -24.84
CA GLY A 179 26.23 38.65 -24.03
C GLY A 179 25.23 39.25 -23.06
N LEU A 180 25.51 39.02 -21.77
CA LEU A 180 25.52 40.02 -20.68
C LEU A 180 24.18 40.71 -20.31
N ALA A 181 23.80 40.92 -19.07
CA ALA A 181 24.60 41.17 -17.88
C ALA A 181 23.77 40.99 -16.60
N VAL A 182 24.50 40.66 -15.58
CA VAL A 182 24.26 40.74 -14.15
C VAL A 182 24.14 42.19 -13.66
N LEU A 183 23.59 42.38 -12.46
CA LEU A 183 23.51 43.58 -11.57
C LEU A 183 22.14 44.26 -11.60
N GLY A 184 21.54 44.61 -10.50
CA GLY A 184 21.99 44.75 -9.12
C GLY A 184 20.87 45.27 -8.22
N MET A 185 21.02 44.87 -7.03
CA MET A 185 20.80 45.51 -5.72
C MET A 185 19.80 46.66 -5.52
N ALA A 186 19.18 46.50 -4.35
CA ALA A 186 18.87 47.48 -3.32
C ALA A 186 17.51 48.18 -3.39
N GLY A 187 16.61 47.82 -2.53
CA GLY A 187 16.32 48.52 -1.28
C GLY A 187 15.48 49.78 -1.45
N THR A 188 14.28 49.73 -0.91
CA THR A 188 13.79 50.86 -0.09
C THR A 188 12.58 50.43 0.74
N PHE A 189 12.71 50.66 2.01
CA PHE A 189 11.63 50.74 3.00
C PHE A 189 10.68 51.88 2.65
N PHE A 190 9.36 51.63 2.75
CA PHE A 190 8.44 52.71 3.02
C PHE A 190 7.48 52.31 4.13
N PHE A 191 7.60 53.03 5.23
CA PHE A 191 6.62 53.15 6.29
C PHE A 191 5.39 53.92 5.78
N GLY A 192 4.20 53.51 6.16
CA GLY A 192 3.01 54.28 5.89
C GLY A 192 1.74 53.76 6.54
N SER A 193 1.45 54.31 7.68
CA SER A 193 0.16 54.80 8.22
C SER A 193 -0.68 53.79 9.04
N SER A 194 -0.53 53.99 10.34
CA SER A 194 -1.47 53.57 11.40
C SER A 194 -2.83 54.22 11.22
N THR A 195 -3.87 53.45 11.03
CA THR A 195 -5.26 53.88 11.22
C THR A 195 -5.72 53.40 12.57
N THR A 196 -5.83 54.33 13.50
CA THR A 196 -6.41 54.17 14.83
C THR A 196 -7.91 53.93 14.69
N ILE A 197 -8.39 52.73 15.03
CA ILE A 197 -9.82 52.46 15.24
C ILE A 197 -10.09 52.60 16.73
N ALA A 198 -11.00 53.52 17.07
CA ALA A 198 -11.45 53.76 18.45
C ALA A 198 -12.15 52.55 19.07
N PRO A 199 -12.01 52.31 20.36
CA PRO A 199 -12.64 51.20 21.02
C PRO A 199 -14.15 51.42 21.20
N MET A 200 -14.96 50.50 20.67
CA MET A 200 -16.37 50.40 21.07
C MET A 200 -16.48 49.79 22.47
N PRO A 201 -17.45 50.18 23.31
CA PRO A 201 -17.61 49.67 24.64
C PRO A 201 -18.06 48.23 24.64
N ILE A 202 -17.28 47.39 25.29
CA ILE A 202 -17.63 45.98 25.53
C ILE A 202 -18.72 45.97 26.62
N ALA A 203 -19.93 45.55 26.24
CA ALA A 203 -20.94 45.16 27.19
C ALA A 203 -20.45 43.92 27.94
N LEU A 204 -20.27 44.01 29.23
CA LEU A 204 -20.05 42.89 30.16
C LEU A 204 -21.26 41.97 30.14
N GLY A 205 -21.31 41.06 29.12
CA GLY A 205 -22.13 39.86 29.21
C GLY A 205 -21.55 38.95 30.24
N GLN A 206 -22.37 38.53 31.17
CA GLN A 206 -22.04 37.52 32.20
C GLN A 206 -21.36 36.32 31.55
N ALA A 207 -20.16 36.02 31.95
CA ALA A 207 -19.45 34.79 31.58
C ALA A 207 -20.30 33.62 32.15
N GLN A 208 -21.10 33.02 31.32
CA GLN A 208 -21.53 31.64 31.53
C GLN A 208 -20.26 30.80 31.46
N THR A 209 -19.78 30.40 32.64
CA THR A 209 -18.83 29.32 32.80
C THR A 209 -19.51 28.06 32.24
N ASN A 210 -19.34 27.79 30.96
CA ASN A 210 -19.54 26.46 30.38
C ASN A 210 -18.50 25.56 31.08
N THR A 211 -18.85 25.01 32.21
CA THR A 211 -18.18 23.85 32.78
C THR A 211 -18.52 22.70 31.82
N THR A 212 -17.68 22.55 30.81
CA THR A 212 -17.64 21.31 30.00
C THR A 212 -17.29 20.23 31.03
N THR A 213 -18.25 19.45 31.47
CA THR A 213 -18.02 18.27 32.30
C THR A 213 -17.11 17.37 31.45
N GLN A 214 -15.80 17.46 31.68
CA GLN A 214 -14.85 16.55 31.00
C GLN A 214 -15.24 15.13 31.43
N ALA A 215 -15.50 14.28 30.45
CA ALA A 215 -15.83 12.88 30.69
C ALA A 215 -14.70 12.23 31.51
N THR A 216 -15.05 11.62 32.62
CA THR A 216 -14.10 10.89 33.49
C THR A 216 -13.53 9.73 32.70
N LEU A 217 -12.20 9.60 32.66
CA LEU A 217 -11.51 8.49 31.98
C LEU A 217 -11.67 7.21 32.82
N ASP A 218 -11.89 6.09 32.12
CA ASP A 218 -12.02 4.77 32.72
C ASP A 218 -10.67 4.29 33.27
N THR A 219 -10.56 4.09 34.57
CA THR A 219 -9.34 3.65 35.25
C THR A 219 -8.96 2.19 34.93
N ASN A 220 -9.88 1.37 34.40
CA ASN A 220 -9.56 0.04 33.89
C ASN A 220 -8.85 0.08 32.52
N ARG A 221 -8.82 1.23 31.87
CA ARG A 221 -8.04 1.46 30.65
C ARG A 221 -6.65 1.95 31.02
N VAL A 222 -5.66 1.10 30.76
CA VAL A 222 -4.28 1.24 31.26
C VAL A 222 -3.32 1.45 30.08
N VAL A 223 -2.41 2.38 30.23
CA VAL A 223 -1.27 2.56 29.33
C VAL A 223 0.05 2.41 30.09
N VAL A 224 0.98 1.63 29.52
CA VAL A 224 2.36 1.55 30.00
C VAL A 224 3.21 2.44 29.12
N LEU A 225 3.66 3.59 29.66
CA LEU A 225 4.51 4.53 28.91
C LEU A 225 5.94 4.00 28.78
N PRO A 226 6.70 4.47 27.78
CA PRO A 226 8.12 4.18 27.67
C PRO A 226 8.86 4.58 28.93
N PHE A 227 9.61 3.65 29.53
CA PHE A 227 10.35 3.90 30.76
C PHE A 227 11.57 4.77 30.49
N LYS A 228 11.83 5.74 31.37
CA LYS A 228 13.06 6.51 31.38
C LYS A 228 14.23 5.61 31.74
N THR A 229 15.32 5.75 31.04
CA THR A 229 16.54 4.96 31.30
C THR A 229 17.64 5.87 31.81
N ILE A 230 18.19 5.54 32.98
CA ILE A 230 19.29 6.27 33.64
C ILE A 230 20.54 5.39 33.56
N GLY A 231 21.58 5.84 32.85
CA GLY A 231 22.84 5.12 32.67
C GLY A 231 23.49 5.40 31.31
N THR A 232 24.74 5.03 31.20
CA THR A 232 25.64 5.46 30.10
C THR A 232 25.71 4.51 28.90
N SER A 233 24.96 3.40 28.86
CA SER A 233 25.06 2.43 27.80
C SER A 233 23.77 2.33 26.96
N GLY A 234 23.88 2.28 25.63
CA GLY A 234 22.77 2.06 24.71
C GLY A 234 21.98 0.76 25.01
N LYS A 235 22.61 -0.24 25.63
CA LYS A 235 21.96 -1.48 26.08
C LYS A 235 20.88 -1.26 27.14
N THR A 236 20.95 -0.20 27.94
CA THR A 236 19.93 0.12 28.95
C THR A 236 18.61 0.58 28.32
N ALA A 237 18.65 1.26 27.18
CA ALA A 237 17.46 1.67 26.44
C ALA A 237 16.68 0.46 25.90
N ASP A 238 17.38 -0.59 25.47
CA ASP A 238 16.76 -1.83 25.00
C ASP A 238 16.07 -2.59 26.12
N LEU A 239 16.60 -2.57 27.35
CA LEU A 239 15.97 -3.14 28.53
C LEU A 239 14.62 -2.43 28.83
N GLY A 240 14.59 -1.08 28.72
CA GLY A 240 13.36 -0.31 28.91
C GLY A 240 12.27 -0.67 27.93
N TYR A 241 12.61 -0.76 26.65
CA TYR A 241 11.67 -1.19 25.63
C TYR A 241 11.18 -2.63 25.83
N GLY A 242 12.10 -3.53 26.20
CA GLY A 242 11.80 -4.94 26.49
C GLY A 242 10.81 -5.08 27.66
N LEU A 243 11.05 -4.34 28.75
CA LEU A 243 10.17 -4.36 29.92
C LEU A 243 8.75 -3.85 29.60
N VAL A 244 8.62 -2.68 28.96
CA VAL A 244 7.32 -2.14 28.51
C VAL A 244 6.57 -3.12 27.61
N SER A 245 7.29 -3.74 26.67
CA SER A 245 6.71 -4.75 25.79
C SER A 245 6.22 -5.99 26.52
N THR A 246 6.98 -6.48 27.50
CA THR A 246 6.60 -7.62 28.34
C THR A 246 5.40 -7.28 29.23
N LEU A 247 5.43 -6.15 29.92
CA LEU A 247 4.32 -5.70 30.77
C LEU A 247 3.03 -5.57 29.96
N THR A 248 3.08 -4.86 28.81
CA THR A 248 1.91 -4.72 27.96
C THR A 248 1.37 -6.07 27.50
N SER A 249 2.25 -6.99 27.02
CA SER A 249 1.82 -8.30 26.53
C SER A 249 1.24 -9.19 27.62
N LYS A 250 1.75 -9.12 28.85
CA LYS A 250 1.26 -9.92 29.99
C LYS A 250 -0.04 -9.37 30.58
N LEU A 251 -0.24 -8.06 30.53
CA LEU A 251 -1.47 -7.43 31.04
C LEU A 251 -2.65 -7.55 30.06
N GLN A 252 -2.40 -7.56 28.75
CA GLN A 252 -3.44 -7.60 27.71
C GLN A 252 -4.45 -8.76 27.82
N PRO A 253 -4.08 -10.01 28.14
CA PRO A 253 -5.02 -11.10 28.27
C PRO A 253 -5.90 -11.04 29.52
N LEU A 254 -5.56 -10.21 30.50
CA LEU A 254 -6.28 -10.15 31.77
C LEU A 254 -7.68 -9.56 31.57
N GLN A 255 -8.67 -10.23 32.18
CA GLN A 255 -10.06 -9.77 32.12
C GLN A 255 -10.24 -8.47 32.91
N ASN A 256 -11.19 -7.66 32.49
CA ASN A 256 -11.54 -6.37 33.09
C ASN A 256 -10.45 -5.27 33.00
N LEU A 257 -9.35 -5.52 32.29
CA LEU A 257 -8.37 -4.50 31.93
C LEU A 257 -8.40 -4.29 30.40
N VAL A 258 -8.29 -3.03 29.99
CA VAL A 258 -8.10 -2.63 28.58
C VAL A 258 -6.72 -2.01 28.49
N VAL A 259 -5.76 -2.75 27.94
CA VAL A 259 -4.37 -2.31 27.90
C VAL A 259 -4.06 -1.71 26.51
N ILE A 260 -3.72 -0.44 26.51
CA ILE A 260 -3.38 0.32 25.29
C ILE A 260 -2.09 -0.24 24.68
N ALA A 261 -2.07 -0.34 23.36
CA ALA A 261 -0.93 -0.84 22.61
C ALA A 261 0.32 0.01 22.86
N LYS A 262 1.46 -0.64 23.06
CA LYS A 262 2.75 0.03 23.33
C LYS A 262 3.16 0.99 22.19
N GLU A 263 2.71 0.76 20.97
CA GLU A 263 3.04 1.63 19.83
C GLU A 263 2.36 2.99 19.94
N SER A 264 1.12 3.05 20.44
CA SER A 264 0.46 4.31 20.77
C SER A 264 1.16 5.01 21.95
N ALA A 265 1.56 4.25 22.96
CA ALA A 265 2.30 4.80 24.12
C ALA A 265 3.67 5.37 23.72
N ARG A 266 4.35 4.77 22.71
CA ARG A 266 5.68 5.19 22.27
C ARG A 266 5.77 6.64 21.82
N LYS A 267 4.69 7.20 21.27
CA LYS A 267 4.65 8.60 20.85
C LYS A 267 4.81 9.60 22.02
N PHE A 268 4.57 9.14 23.22
CA PHE A 268 4.69 9.93 24.46
C PHE A 268 6.03 9.70 25.17
N LYS A 269 7.01 9.05 24.52
CA LYS A 269 8.37 9.00 25.03
C LYS A 269 8.93 10.42 25.10
N ASP A 270 9.45 10.77 26.28
CA ASP A 270 10.01 12.10 26.57
C ASP A 270 9.02 13.27 26.35
N SER A 271 7.69 12.99 26.39
CA SER A 271 6.65 14.01 26.30
C SER A 271 6.62 14.87 27.57
N GLU A 272 6.42 16.19 27.40
CA GLU A 272 6.20 17.15 28.48
C GLU A 272 4.71 17.26 28.89
N GLN A 273 3.81 16.52 28.20
CA GLN A 273 2.39 16.51 28.50
C GLN A 273 2.12 15.92 29.87
N SER A 274 1.11 16.48 30.54
CA SER A 274 0.66 15.99 31.86
C SER A 274 0.05 14.58 31.74
N PRO A 275 -0.01 13.80 32.84
CA PRO A 275 -0.71 12.52 32.87
C PRO A 275 -2.16 12.62 32.37
N ARG A 276 -2.86 13.68 32.66
CA ARG A 276 -4.22 13.93 32.20
C ARG A 276 -4.29 14.08 30.68
N GLU A 277 -3.42 14.90 30.11
CA GLU A 277 -3.37 15.10 28.64
C GLU A 277 -3.03 13.81 27.91
N ILE A 278 -2.07 13.03 28.41
CA ILE A 278 -1.71 11.72 27.85
C ILE A 278 -2.88 10.75 27.97
N GLY A 279 -3.54 10.72 29.14
CA GLY A 279 -4.74 9.92 29.39
C GLY A 279 -5.86 10.24 28.41
N GLN A 280 -6.12 11.52 28.16
CA GLN A 280 -7.12 11.97 27.18
C GLN A 280 -6.75 11.57 25.75
N ALA A 281 -5.50 11.77 25.35
CA ALA A 281 -5.02 11.43 24.01
C ALA A 281 -5.08 9.91 23.71
N LEU A 282 -4.93 9.08 24.73
CA LEU A 282 -4.93 7.62 24.63
C LEU A 282 -6.24 6.97 25.11
N GLY A 283 -7.15 7.75 25.71
CA GLY A 283 -8.36 7.22 26.32
C GLY A 283 -8.07 6.30 27.51
N ALA A 284 -7.01 6.56 28.26
CA ALA A 284 -6.57 5.74 29.40
C ALA A 284 -6.75 6.49 30.71
N GLY A 285 -7.46 5.88 31.69
CA GLY A 285 -7.64 6.45 33.03
C GLY A 285 -6.49 6.11 33.96
N THR A 286 -5.70 5.08 33.69
CA THR A 286 -4.52 4.71 34.47
C THR A 286 -3.26 4.73 33.61
N ILE A 287 -2.24 5.43 34.10
CA ILE A 287 -0.94 5.54 33.41
C ILE A 287 0.13 4.87 34.26
N VAL A 288 0.86 3.94 33.67
CA VAL A 288 2.04 3.31 34.25
C VAL A 288 3.27 4.06 33.74
N ILE A 289 4.01 4.67 34.63
CA ILE A 289 5.32 5.27 34.36
C ILE A 289 6.42 4.50 35.07
N GLY A 290 7.65 4.61 34.60
CA GLY A 290 8.77 4.00 35.29
C GLY A 290 10.12 4.50 34.83
N GLU A 291 11.12 4.16 35.66
CA GLU A 291 12.54 4.46 35.42
C GLU A 291 13.35 3.20 35.61
N ILE A 292 14.32 2.98 34.73
CA ILE A 292 15.28 1.88 34.85
C ILE A 292 16.66 2.48 35.04
N GLN A 293 17.33 2.04 36.12
CA GLN A 293 18.70 2.38 36.42
C GLN A 293 19.57 1.12 36.43
N THR A 294 20.73 1.17 35.80
CA THR A 294 21.72 0.10 35.88
C THR A 294 22.96 0.58 36.62
N SER A 295 23.41 -0.19 37.62
CA SER A 295 24.62 0.09 38.40
C SER A 295 25.38 -1.20 38.60
N GLY A 296 26.57 -1.32 37.98
CA GLY A 296 27.30 -2.58 37.93
C GLY A 296 26.47 -3.70 37.34
N ASP A 297 26.31 -4.80 38.05
CA ASP A 297 25.52 -5.96 37.64
C ASP A 297 24.04 -5.89 38.10
N LYS A 298 23.65 -4.81 38.75
CA LYS A 298 22.25 -4.64 39.20
C LYS A 298 21.41 -3.80 38.27
N ILE A 299 20.14 -4.17 38.20
CA ILE A 299 19.06 -3.40 37.58
C ILE A 299 18.09 -3.00 38.66
N GLN A 300 17.78 -1.72 38.72
CA GLN A 300 16.73 -1.17 39.57
C GLN A 300 15.63 -0.60 38.66
N VAL A 301 14.39 -0.95 38.98
CA VAL A 301 13.20 -0.44 38.27
C VAL A 301 12.27 0.21 39.28
N ASN A 302 12.01 1.49 39.11
CA ASN A 302 11.01 2.23 39.81
C ASN A 302 9.77 2.34 38.96
N ILE A 303 8.59 1.95 39.48
CA ILE A 303 7.31 1.99 38.76
C ILE A 303 6.28 2.71 39.60
N GLN A 304 5.41 3.50 38.94
CA GLN A 304 4.31 4.19 39.54
C GLN A 304 3.04 4.04 38.71
N LEU A 305 1.90 3.94 39.36
CA LEU A 305 0.54 4.06 38.80
C LEU A 305 0.01 5.45 39.07
N ILE A 306 -0.41 6.14 38.04
CA ILE A 306 -0.99 7.48 38.11
C ILE A 306 -2.44 7.40 37.59
N ASP A 307 -3.38 7.92 38.37
CA ASP A 307 -4.73 8.19 37.91
C ASP A 307 -4.73 9.44 37.01
N ALA A 308 -5.07 9.28 35.76
CA ALA A 308 -5.06 10.37 34.77
C ALA A 308 -6.15 11.43 35.05
N ASN A 309 -7.20 11.11 35.80
CA ASN A 309 -8.25 12.06 36.14
C ASN A 309 -7.82 13.02 37.23
N THR A 310 -7.07 12.52 38.22
CA THR A 310 -6.66 13.28 39.42
C THR A 310 -5.19 13.67 39.41
N GLU A 311 -4.39 13.02 38.56
CA GLU A 311 -2.93 13.10 38.49
C GLU A 311 -2.21 12.61 39.77
N ALA A 312 -2.97 11.93 40.65
CA ALA A 312 -2.43 11.37 41.87
C ALA A 312 -1.70 10.04 41.59
N ILE A 313 -0.61 9.83 42.34
CA ILE A 313 0.08 8.54 42.38
C ILE A 313 -0.73 7.61 43.28
N GLY A 314 -1.37 6.61 42.70
CA GLY A 314 -2.16 5.61 43.42
C GLY A 314 -1.31 4.51 44.04
N TRP A 315 -0.21 4.15 43.38
CA TRP A 315 0.72 3.12 43.83
C TRP A 315 2.11 3.33 43.24
N GLY A 316 3.15 2.85 43.98
CA GLY A 316 4.52 2.83 43.46
C GLY A 316 5.36 1.78 44.19
N SER A 317 6.35 1.22 43.46
CA SER A 317 7.28 0.22 43.99
C SER A 317 8.63 0.28 43.32
N ILE A 318 9.65 -0.15 44.04
CA ILE A 318 11.03 -0.27 43.54
C ILE A 318 11.43 -1.75 43.56
N PHE A 319 11.90 -2.23 42.44
CA PHE A 319 12.38 -3.59 42.25
C PHE A 319 13.86 -3.59 41.94
N THR A 320 14.64 -4.51 42.52
CA THR A 320 16.07 -4.62 42.30
C THR A 320 16.46 -6.08 42.14
N LYS A 321 17.18 -6.40 41.06
CA LYS A 321 17.70 -7.74 40.73
C LYS A 321 19.07 -7.63 40.06
N ASN A 322 19.75 -8.76 39.89
CA ASN A 322 20.92 -8.82 39.04
C ASN A 322 20.49 -8.84 37.54
N LYS A 323 21.38 -8.47 36.64
CA LYS A 323 21.10 -8.40 35.18
C LYS A 323 20.73 -9.75 34.58
N ASP A 324 21.30 -10.83 35.06
CA ASP A 324 20.99 -12.22 34.68
C ASP A 324 19.59 -12.66 35.11
N GLU A 325 19.03 -12.03 36.16
CA GLU A 325 17.66 -12.28 36.64
C GLU A 325 16.61 -11.35 35.99
N PHE A 326 16.94 -10.68 34.88
CA PHE A 326 16.06 -9.66 34.29
C PHE A 326 14.69 -10.22 33.86
N LEU A 327 14.64 -11.46 33.37
CA LEU A 327 13.37 -12.12 32.99
C LEU A 327 12.47 -12.37 34.20
N ASP A 328 13.08 -12.75 35.35
CA ASP A 328 12.36 -12.92 36.62
C ASP A 328 11.86 -11.59 37.15
N LEU A 329 12.67 -10.54 37.04
CA LEU A 329 12.29 -9.18 37.39
C LEU A 329 11.06 -8.71 36.58
N GLN A 330 11.02 -8.98 35.26
CA GLN A 330 9.87 -8.63 34.40
C GLN A 330 8.60 -9.34 34.85
N ASN A 331 8.68 -10.63 35.22
CA ASN A 331 7.53 -11.41 35.68
C ASN A 331 7.03 -10.94 37.07
N GLU A 332 7.96 -10.66 37.98
CA GLU A 332 7.63 -10.12 39.32
C GLU A 332 6.91 -8.79 39.20
N ILE A 333 7.43 -7.86 38.37
CA ILE A 333 6.80 -6.57 38.10
C ILE A 333 5.43 -6.74 37.46
N ALA A 334 5.30 -7.60 36.45
CA ALA A 334 4.02 -7.83 35.78
C ALA A 334 2.96 -8.38 36.73
N THR A 335 3.32 -9.33 37.57
CA THR A 335 2.41 -9.93 38.56
C THR A 335 1.98 -8.91 39.62
N LYS A 336 2.92 -8.12 40.17
CA LYS A 336 2.61 -7.12 41.16
C LYS A 336 1.76 -6.01 40.57
N LEU A 337 2.10 -5.51 39.38
CA LEU A 337 1.35 -4.47 38.68
C LEU A 337 -0.08 -4.93 38.36
N ALA A 338 -0.25 -6.16 37.87
CA ALA A 338 -1.55 -6.75 37.55
C ALA A 338 -2.42 -6.87 38.85
N SER A 339 -1.82 -7.31 39.96
CA SER A 339 -2.51 -7.42 41.26
C SER A 339 -3.02 -6.07 41.74
N GLU A 340 -2.21 -5.02 41.60
CA GLU A 340 -2.62 -3.65 42.01
C GLU A 340 -3.75 -3.10 41.12
N LEU A 341 -3.60 -3.29 39.77
CA LEU A 341 -4.58 -2.82 38.78
C LEU A 341 -5.96 -3.50 38.93
N LYS A 342 -6.00 -4.76 39.36
CA LYS A 342 -7.24 -5.55 39.51
C LYS A 342 -7.77 -5.63 40.91
N GLY A 343 -7.00 -5.20 41.91
CA GLY A 343 -7.33 -5.42 43.33
C GLY A 343 -7.19 -6.88 43.76
N GLY A 344 -6.42 -7.70 43.01
CA GLY A 344 -6.13 -9.10 43.29
C GLY A 344 -6.13 -9.93 41.99
N LEU A 345 -5.49 -11.12 42.05
CA LEU A 345 -5.39 -12.08 40.95
C LEU A 345 -5.95 -13.43 41.40
N ASP A 346 -6.62 -14.11 40.47
CA ASP A 346 -6.96 -15.51 40.69
C ASP A 346 -5.74 -16.44 40.41
N ALA A 347 -5.89 -17.76 40.70
CA ALA A 347 -4.80 -18.72 40.56
C ALA A 347 -4.37 -18.90 39.08
N ALA A 348 -5.32 -18.84 38.14
CA ALA A 348 -5.03 -19.00 36.70
C ALA A 348 -4.28 -17.80 36.15
N GLU A 349 -4.68 -16.58 36.50
CA GLU A 349 -4.00 -15.33 36.15
C GLU A 349 -2.59 -15.29 36.74
N THR A 350 -2.44 -15.68 38.00
CA THR A 350 -1.13 -15.76 38.66
C THR A 350 -0.20 -16.73 37.91
N GLN A 351 -0.71 -17.92 37.57
CA GLN A 351 0.05 -18.90 36.81
C GLN A 351 0.41 -18.38 35.40
N GLN A 352 -0.51 -17.73 34.71
CA GLN A 352 -0.29 -17.15 33.38
C GLN A 352 0.79 -16.06 33.42
N LEU A 353 0.74 -15.16 34.40
CA LEU A 353 1.73 -14.09 34.55
C LEU A 353 3.12 -14.62 34.91
N ALA A 354 3.20 -15.72 35.69
CA ALA A 354 4.47 -16.35 36.05
C ALA A 354 5.16 -17.05 34.88
N GLN A 355 4.43 -17.44 33.83
CA GLN A 355 5.03 -18.10 32.66
C GLN A 355 6.01 -17.19 31.93
N LYS A 356 7.23 -17.67 31.73
CA LYS A 356 8.20 -17.04 30.83
C LYS A 356 7.97 -17.50 29.41
N ALA A 357 8.06 -16.58 28.47
CA ALA A 357 7.99 -16.92 27.05
C ALA A 357 9.29 -17.60 26.54
N THR A 358 10.40 -17.29 27.16
CA THR A 358 11.72 -17.88 26.96
C THR A 358 12.54 -17.76 28.25
N GLU A 359 13.48 -18.67 28.49
CA GLU A 359 14.49 -18.56 29.56
C GLU A 359 15.77 -17.89 29.06
N ASN A 360 15.88 -17.57 27.74
CA ASN A 360 17.04 -16.97 27.14
C ASN A 360 16.85 -15.45 26.96
N PRO A 361 17.56 -14.61 27.75
CA PRO A 361 17.44 -13.15 27.66
C PRO A 361 17.86 -12.57 26.30
N GLU A 362 18.85 -13.19 25.63
CA GLU A 362 19.32 -12.74 24.32
C GLU A 362 18.27 -13.02 23.24
N ALA A 363 17.62 -14.21 23.29
CA ALA A 363 16.51 -14.54 22.40
C ALA A 363 15.35 -13.55 22.57
N GLN A 364 15.03 -13.17 23.81
CA GLN A 364 14.02 -12.15 24.06
C GLN A 364 14.42 -10.78 23.50
N ALA A 365 15.68 -10.36 23.67
CA ALA A 365 16.19 -9.08 23.17
C ALA A 365 16.12 -9.03 21.63
N GLU A 366 16.52 -10.10 20.94
CA GLU A 366 16.42 -10.23 19.49
C GLU A 366 14.96 -10.19 19.01
N TYR A 367 14.07 -10.91 19.66
CA TYR A 367 12.63 -10.83 19.33
C TYR A 367 12.10 -9.38 19.47
N GLN A 368 12.48 -8.67 20.53
CA GLN A 368 12.05 -7.27 20.74
C GLN A 368 12.64 -6.33 19.66
N ALA A 369 13.89 -6.56 19.27
CA ALA A 369 14.52 -5.85 18.16
C ALA A 369 13.75 -6.10 16.84
N GLY A 370 13.46 -7.35 16.53
CA GLY A 370 12.64 -7.72 15.38
C GLY A 370 11.26 -7.04 15.37
N ARG A 371 10.60 -6.95 16.52
CA ARG A 371 9.31 -6.23 16.63
C ARG A 371 9.45 -4.71 16.42
N ARG A 372 10.55 -4.09 16.85
CA ARG A 372 10.84 -2.67 16.55
C ARG A 372 11.00 -2.43 15.06
N GLU A 373 11.79 -3.28 14.39
CA GLU A 373 12.01 -3.20 12.95
C GLU A 373 10.71 -3.43 12.16
N TRP A 374 9.94 -4.45 12.53
CA TRP A 374 8.64 -4.76 11.92
C TRP A 374 7.66 -3.57 11.95
N ASN A 375 7.68 -2.77 13.02
CA ASN A 375 6.81 -1.62 13.18
C ASN A 375 7.16 -0.42 12.27
N LYS A 376 8.36 -0.40 11.66
CA LYS A 376 8.74 0.62 10.67
C LYS A 376 7.93 0.53 9.38
N ARG A 377 7.32 -0.62 9.09
CA ARG A 377 6.49 -0.87 7.90
C ARG A 377 7.18 -0.54 6.58
N SER A 378 8.50 -0.68 6.51
CA SER A 378 9.32 -0.50 5.31
C SER A 378 9.93 -1.83 4.88
N LYS A 379 10.37 -1.93 3.62
CA LYS A 379 11.06 -3.14 3.11
C LYS A 379 12.27 -3.48 3.98
N GLU A 380 13.13 -2.49 4.24
CA GLU A 380 14.29 -2.64 5.11
C GLU A 380 13.89 -3.07 6.54
N GLY A 381 12.85 -2.44 7.10
CA GLY A 381 12.34 -2.81 8.43
C GLY A 381 11.86 -4.27 8.50
N PHE A 382 11.21 -4.77 7.46
CA PHE A 382 10.79 -6.18 7.40
C PHE A 382 11.97 -7.13 7.21
N ASP A 383 12.97 -6.78 6.39
CA ASP A 383 14.17 -7.60 6.21
C ASP A 383 14.98 -7.70 7.52
N ASN A 384 15.16 -6.57 8.22
CA ASN A 384 15.81 -6.54 9.53
C ASN A 384 15.01 -7.32 10.59
N ALA A 385 13.67 -7.22 10.56
CA ALA A 385 12.82 -7.99 11.48
C ALA A 385 12.98 -9.50 11.29
N ILE A 386 13.03 -9.97 10.04
CA ILE A 386 13.29 -11.38 9.72
C ILE A 386 14.63 -11.83 10.32
N ALA A 387 15.71 -11.06 10.08
CA ALA A 387 17.04 -11.41 10.60
C ALA A 387 17.07 -11.51 12.14
N HIS A 388 16.42 -10.58 12.83
CA HIS A 388 16.30 -10.61 14.29
C HIS A 388 15.45 -11.77 14.79
N PHE A 389 14.33 -12.10 14.13
CA PHE A 389 13.51 -13.25 14.52
C PHE A 389 14.24 -14.58 14.27
N GLU A 390 14.96 -14.72 13.15
CA GLU A 390 15.81 -15.88 12.88
C GLU A 390 16.85 -16.06 13.97
N LYS A 391 17.51 -14.96 14.38
CA LYS A 391 18.48 -15.00 15.47
C LYS A 391 17.87 -15.39 16.81
N ALA A 392 16.67 -14.89 17.12
CA ALA A 392 15.94 -15.30 18.33
C ALA A 392 15.58 -16.81 18.31
N ILE A 393 15.22 -17.35 17.14
CA ILE A 393 14.94 -18.78 16.94
C ILE A 393 16.20 -19.63 17.09
N GLU A 394 17.37 -19.15 16.60
CA GLU A 394 18.64 -19.84 16.79
C GLU A 394 19.02 -19.93 18.27
N LEU A 395 18.81 -18.83 19.03
CA LEU A 395 19.13 -18.75 20.45
C LEU A 395 18.18 -19.57 21.34
N ASP A 396 16.92 -19.64 20.99
CA ASP A 396 15.92 -20.49 21.66
C ASP A 396 14.89 -21.02 20.64
N PRO A 397 15.12 -22.24 20.11
CA PRO A 397 14.20 -22.88 19.15
C PRO A 397 12.81 -23.17 19.72
N ASN A 398 12.60 -23.09 21.04
CA ASN A 398 11.28 -23.31 21.67
C ASN A 398 10.51 -22.02 21.93
N TYR A 399 11.12 -20.87 21.76
CA TYR A 399 10.49 -19.57 21.91
C TYR A 399 9.46 -19.34 20.79
N ALA A 400 8.17 -19.37 21.11
CA ALA A 400 7.08 -19.34 20.11
C ALA A 400 6.87 -17.95 19.46
N ASP A 401 7.10 -16.85 20.20
CA ASP A 401 6.82 -15.50 19.71
C ASP A 401 7.63 -15.10 18.46
N PRO A 402 8.94 -15.42 18.28
CA PRO A 402 9.67 -15.16 17.05
C PRO A 402 9.05 -15.80 15.82
N TYR A 403 8.54 -17.04 15.94
CA TYR A 403 7.84 -17.71 14.85
C TYR A 403 6.55 -16.97 14.45
N ALA A 404 5.78 -16.48 15.44
CA ALA A 404 4.63 -15.63 15.15
C ALA A 404 5.06 -14.29 14.51
N GLY A 405 6.21 -13.72 14.92
CA GLY A 405 6.80 -12.54 14.30
C GLY A 405 7.21 -12.75 12.84
N MET A 406 7.78 -13.92 12.52
CA MET A 406 8.07 -14.34 11.14
C MET A 406 6.80 -14.46 10.32
N ALA A 407 5.76 -15.11 10.87
CA ALA A 407 4.47 -15.25 10.22
C ALA A 407 3.83 -13.90 9.91
N ASP A 408 3.81 -12.97 10.87
CA ASP A 408 3.32 -11.60 10.69
C ASP A 408 4.09 -10.88 9.58
N THR A 409 5.42 -11.03 9.55
CA THR A 409 6.29 -10.34 8.58
C THR A 409 6.03 -10.85 7.16
N TYR A 410 6.06 -12.17 6.95
CA TYR A 410 5.78 -12.76 5.65
C TYR A 410 4.33 -12.50 5.17
N SER A 411 3.37 -12.38 6.07
CA SER A 411 1.98 -12.02 5.76
C SER A 411 1.86 -10.58 5.25
N LEU A 412 2.67 -9.65 5.78
CA LEU A 412 2.57 -8.24 5.44
C LEU A 412 3.44 -7.82 4.24
N LEU A 413 4.49 -8.58 3.89
CA LEU A 413 5.30 -8.27 2.71
C LEU A 413 4.45 -8.06 1.44
N PRO A 414 3.47 -8.93 1.09
CA PRO A 414 2.59 -8.67 -0.05
C PRO A 414 1.60 -7.55 0.23
N ALA A 415 1.19 -7.35 1.50
CA ALA A 415 0.30 -6.25 1.86
C ALA A 415 0.90 -4.87 1.60
N TYR A 416 2.23 -4.76 1.59
CA TYR A 416 2.98 -3.53 1.29
C TYR A 416 3.64 -3.53 -0.11
N ASN A 417 3.30 -4.47 -0.99
CA ASN A 417 3.88 -4.64 -2.34
C ASN A 417 5.40 -4.92 -2.35
N PHE A 418 5.95 -5.51 -1.29
CA PHE A 418 7.38 -5.84 -1.21
C PHE A 418 7.70 -7.26 -1.70
N ALA A 419 6.70 -8.12 -1.86
CA ALA A 419 6.86 -9.47 -2.40
C ALA A 419 5.52 -10.00 -2.95
N LEU A 420 5.57 -11.07 -3.74
CA LEU A 420 4.37 -11.74 -4.23
C LEU A 420 3.73 -12.60 -3.12
N PRO A 421 2.40 -12.67 -3.07
CA PRO A 421 1.70 -13.54 -2.10
C PRO A 421 2.13 -15.01 -2.22
N THR A 422 2.34 -15.50 -3.44
CA THR A 422 2.78 -16.87 -3.73
C THR A 422 4.12 -17.24 -3.11
N ASP A 423 5.01 -16.26 -2.89
CA ASP A 423 6.36 -16.48 -2.38
C ASP A 423 6.42 -16.43 -0.85
N THR A 424 5.48 -15.71 -0.23
CA THR A 424 5.54 -15.37 1.19
C THR A 424 4.44 -16.00 2.04
N MET A 425 3.21 -16.10 1.54
CA MET A 425 2.09 -16.63 2.32
C MET A 425 2.25 -18.10 2.76
N PRO A 426 2.82 -19.01 1.92
CA PRO A 426 3.12 -20.36 2.38
C PRO A 426 4.14 -20.38 3.53
N LYS A 427 5.14 -19.49 3.53
CA LYS A 427 6.10 -19.33 4.62
C LYS A 427 5.42 -18.79 5.88
N ALA A 428 4.56 -17.77 5.72
CA ALA A 428 3.77 -17.23 6.82
C ALA A 428 2.94 -18.32 7.51
N LYS A 429 2.26 -19.17 6.73
CA LYS A 429 1.50 -20.33 7.26
C LYS A 429 2.38 -21.25 8.07
N ALA A 430 3.50 -21.68 7.47
CA ALA A 430 4.40 -22.65 8.13
C ALA A 430 4.94 -22.10 9.46
N TYR A 431 5.30 -20.81 9.53
CA TYR A 431 5.74 -20.19 10.76
C TYR A 431 4.61 -20.02 11.79
N ALA A 432 3.39 -19.67 11.36
CA ALA A 432 2.24 -19.57 12.25
C ALA A 432 1.89 -20.94 12.88
N GLU A 433 1.93 -22.02 12.11
CA GLU A 433 1.71 -23.40 12.58
C GLU A 433 2.81 -23.83 13.56
N GLN A 434 4.07 -23.48 13.30
CA GLN A 434 5.17 -23.73 14.24
C GLN A 434 4.97 -22.96 15.55
N ALA A 435 4.61 -21.68 15.50
CA ALA A 435 4.32 -20.88 16.68
C ALA A 435 3.19 -21.52 17.52
N LYS A 436 2.09 -21.92 16.86
CA LYS A 436 0.95 -22.60 17.49
C LYS A 436 1.34 -23.94 18.13
N LYS A 437 2.20 -24.72 17.47
CA LYS A 437 2.71 -26.00 18.00
C LYS A 437 3.56 -25.78 19.25
N LYS A 438 4.40 -24.73 19.29
CA LYS A 438 5.28 -24.41 20.42
C LYS A 438 4.51 -23.82 21.61
N ASN A 439 3.53 -22.95 21.33
CA ASN A 439 2.65 -22.39 22.35
C ASN A 439 1.19 -22.38 21.86
N PRO A 440 0.39 -23.41 22.24
CA PRO A 440 -1.03 -23.48 21.88
C PRO A 440 -1.91 -22.35 22.46
N ASN A 441 -1.39 -21.57 23.40
CA ASN A 441 -2.10 -20.42 24.00
C ASN A 441 -1.63 -19.07 23.46
N LEU A 442 -0.83 -19.04 22.40
CA LEU A 442 -0.32 -17.80 21.81
C LEU A 442 -1.33 -17.23 20.81
N ALA A 443 -2.14 -16.24 21.22
CA ALA A 443 -3.13 -15.58 20.37
C ALA A 443 -2.56 -15.07 19.03
N LYS A 444 -1.32 -14.56 19.02
CA LYS A 444 -0.64 -14.09 17.82
C LYS A 444 -0.52 -15.17 16.75
N ALA A 445 -0.20 -16.41 17.12
CA ALA A 445 -0.05 -17.52 16.20
C ALA A 445 -1.36 -17.85 15.47
N TYR A 446 -2.48 -17.85 16.20
CA TYR A 446 -3.81 -18.04 15.62
C TYR A 446 -4.21 -16.86 14.73
N THR A 447 -3.88 -15.64 15.12
CA THR A 447 -4.18 -14.42 14.33
C THR A 447 -3.45 -14.46 12.98
N SER A 448 -2.16 -14.79 12.97
CA SER A 448 -1.37 -14.86 11.73
C SER A 448 -1.83 -16.01 10.84
N LEU A 449 -2.15 -17.19 11.41
CA LEU A 449 -2.70 -18.30 10.66
C LEU A 449 -4.04 -17.95 10.02
N ALA A 450 -4.95 -17.35 10.80
CA ALA A 450 -6.26 -16.92 10.30
C ALA A 450 -6.13 -15.93 9.14
N TRP A 451 -5.18 -14.99 9.22
CA TRP A 451 -4.93 -14.06 8.13
C TRP A 451 -4.50 -14.76 6.83
N VAL A 452 -3.61 -15.73 6.90
CA VAL A 452 -3.18 -16.50 5.72
C VAL A 452 -4.34 -17.32 5.13
N LEU A 453 -5.11 -18.01 5.99
CA LEU A 453 -6.29 -18.77 5.56
C LEU A 453 -7.31 -17.87 4.87
N HIS A 454 -7.53 -16.66 5.38
CA HIS A 454 -8.43 -15.66 4.83
C HIS A 454 -7.93 -15.07 3.51
N GLN A 455 -6.73 -14.46 3.51
CA GLN A 455 -6.26 -13.60 2.41
C GLN A 455 -5.65 -14.37 1.24
N TYR A 456 -5.25 -15.63 1.45
CA TYR A 456 -4.50 -16.39 0.47
C TYR A 456 -5.10 -17.76 0.13
N GLU A 457 -5.53 -18.52 1.15
CA GLU A 457 -6.09 -19.86 0.92
C GLU A 457 -7.60 -19.84 0.65
N TYR A 458 -8.28 -18.75 1.08
CA TYR A 458 -9.73 -18.60 0.99
C TYR A 458 -10.48 -19.69 1.79
N ASP A 459 -9.84 -20.19 2.86
CA ASP A 459 -10.46 -21.08 3.86
C ASP A 459 -11.23 -20.25 4.89
N TRP A 460 -12.45 -19.87 4.54
CA TRP A 460 -13.31 -19.00 5.34
C TRP A 460 -13.61 -19.58 6.72
N LYS A 461 -13.85 -20.90 6.79
CA LYS A 461 -14.17 -21.59 8.04
C LYS A 461 -12.94 -21.65 8.94
N GLY A 462 -11.83 -22.14 8.42
CA GLY A 462 -10.57 -22.21 9.18
C GLY A 462 -10.10 -20.83 9.65
N ALA A 463 -10.28 -19.78 8.82
CA ALA A 463 -9.97 -18.40 9.21
C ALA A 463 -10.83 -17.95 10.40
N GLU A 464 -12.17 -18.12 10.35
CA GLU A 464 -13.08 -17.74 11.44
C GLU A 464 -12.75 -18.48 12.72
N GLU A 465 -12.54 -19.81 12.67
CA GLU A 465 -12.18 -20.64 13.84
C GLU A 465 -10.91 -20.15 14.52
N ASN A 466 -9.86 -19.85 13.75
CA ASN A 466 -8.60 -19.35 14.30
C ASN A 466 -8.72 -17.92 14.84
N TYR A 467 -9.47 -17.01 14.19
CA TYR A 467 -9.73 -15.68 14.75
C TYR A 467 -10.51 -15.74 16.06
N ARG A 468 -11.55 -16.58 16.16
CA ARG A 468 -12.31 -16.76 17.40
C ARG A 468 -11.43 -17.31 18.51
N ARG A 469 -10.58 -18.31 18.20
CA ARG A 469 -9.62 -18.83 19.17
C ARG A 469 -8.63 -17.77 19.65
N ALA A 470 -8.12 -16.94 18.77
CA ALA A 470 -7.26 -15.82 19.14
C ALA A 470 -7.97 -14.82 20.05
N ALA A 471 -9.26 -14.54 19.80
CA ALA A 471 -10.09 -13.63 20.59
C ALA A 471 -10.36 -14.17 22.02
N GLU A 472 -10.54 -15.49 22.16
CA GLU A 472 -10.65 -16.16 23.46
C GLU A 472 -9.35 -16.04 24.27
N LEU A 473 -8.19 -16.25 23.61
CA LEU A 473 -6.88 -16.23 24.26
C LEU A 473 -6.42 -14.82 24.63
N ASN A 474 -6.74 -13.82 23.81
CA ASN A 474 -6.41 -12.42 24.08
C ASN A 474 -7.41 -11.47 23.43
N PRO A 475 -8.51 -11.14 24.09
CA PRO A 475 -9.55 -10.26 23.57
C PRO A 475 -9.08 -8.82 23.34
N ASN A 476 -7.97 -8.41 23.94
CA ASN A 476 -7.41 -7.07 23.87
C ASN A 476 -6.20 -6.97 22.91
N TYR A 477 -5.98 -7.99 22.08
CA TYR A 477 -4.95 -7.92 21.05
C TYR A 477 -5.45 -7.07 19.88
N ALA A 478 -4.93 -5.85 19.72
CA ALA A 478 -5.39 -4.88 18.73
C ALA A 478 -5.30 -5.44 17.30
N THR A 479 -4.20 -6.13 16.94
CA THR A 479 -4.04 -6.72 15.60
C THR A 479 -5.08 -7.80 15.31
N MET A 480 -5.42 -8.64 16.29
CA MET A 480 -6.48 -9.65 16.15
C MET A 480 -7.84 -8.99 15.89
N ASN A 481 -8.22 -8.01 16.69
CA ASN A 481 -9.48 -7.29 16.51
C ASN A 481 -9.52 -6.57 15.15
N HIS A 482 -8.40 -6.02 14.70
CA HIS A 482 -8.25 -5.38 13.40
C HIS A 482 -8.46 -6.37 12.25
N TRP A 483 -7.69 -7.45 12.21
CA TRP A 483 -7.71 -8.41 11.10
C TRP A 483 -8.99 -9.25 11.07
N PHE A 484 -9.52 -9.63 12.24
CA PHE A 484 -10.81 -10.29 12.33
C PHE A 484 -11.95 -9.37 11.87
N GLY A 485 -11.86 -8.07 12.20
CA GLY A 485 -12.81 -7.08 11.69
C GLY A 485 -12.79 -6.97 10.17
N ILE A 486 -11.60 -6.98 9.52
CA ILE A 486 -11.47 -7.02 8.06
C ILE A 486 -12.15 -8.29 7.51
N PHE A 487 -11.82 -9.46 8.06
CA PHE A 487 -12.43 -10.73 7.66
C PHE A 487 -13.97 -10.68 7.70
N LEU A 488 -14.52 -10.20 8.82
CA LEU A 488 -15.98 -10.10 8.99
C LEU A 488 -16.60 -9.10 8.01
N SER A 489 -15.90 -8.02 7.70
CA SER A 489 -16.31 -7.05 6.69
C SER A 489 -16.34 -7.70 5.30
N ASP A 490 -15.29 -8.45 4.93
CA ASP A 490 -15.19 -9.12 3.64
C ASP A 490 -16.32 -10.15 3.42
N ILE A 491 -16.77 -10.83 4.47
CA ILE A 491 -17.90 -11.78 4.41
C ILE A 491 -19.28 -11.16 4.70
N GLY A 492 -19.38 -9.82 4.74
CA GLY A 492 -20.64 -9.10 4.89
C GLY A 492 -21.21 -8.99 6.31
N LYS A 493 -20.47 -9.45 7.34
CA LYS A 493 -20.88 -9.34 8.76
C LYS A 493 -20.52 -7.96 9.33
N HIS A 494 -21.01 -6.89 8.69
CA HIS A 494 -20.57 -5.51 8.94
C HIS A 494 -20.75 -5.04 10.39
N ASN A 495 -21.84 -5.41 11.08
CA ASN A 495 -22.08 -4.99 12.46
C ASN A 495 -21.04 -5.57 13.44
N GLU A 496 -20.60 -6.82 13.24
CA GLU A 496 -19.53 -7.43 14.02
C GLU A 496 -18.17 -6.83 13.65
N ALA A 497 -17.94 -6.60 12.36
CA ALA A 497 -16.73 -5.95 11.84
C ALA A 497 -16.51 -4.57 12.46
N ILE A 498 -17.54 -3.72 12.50
CA ILE A 498 -17.49 -2.39 13.12
C ILE A 498 -17.13 -2.51 14.61
N LYS A 499 -17.77 -3.39 15.37
CA LYS A 499 -17.47 -3.59 16.79
C LYS A 499 -15.99 -3.92 17.03
N LEU A 500 -15.44 -4.84 16.24
CA LEU A 500 -14.05 -5.26 16.41
C LEU A 500 -13.06 -4.20 15.93
N THR A 501 -13.30 -3.54 14.80
CA THR A 501 -12.39 -2.51 14.30
C THR A 501 -12.40 -1.25 15.17
N VAL A 502 -13.56 -0.86 15.71
CA VAL A 502 -13.66 0.21 16.72
C VAL A 502 -12.87 -0.17 17.98
N LYS A 503 -13.07 -1.41 18.50
CA LYS A 503 -12.29 -1.91 19.63
C LYS A 503 -10.79 -1.90 19.34
N ALA A 504 -10.38 -2.31 18.15
CA ALA A 504 -8.97 -2.23 17.73
C ALA A 504 -8.44 -0.79 17.78
N SER A 505 -9.23 0.20 17.31
CA SER A 505 -8.88 1.62 17.36
C SER A 505 -8.83 2.18 18.79
N GLU A 506 -9.61 1.63 19.70
CA GLU A 506 -9.54 1.98 21.11
C GLU A 506 -8.33 1.37 21.82
N LEU A 507 -7.88 0.17 21.37
CA LEU A 507 -6.69 -0.51 21.87
C LEU A 507 -5.40 0.09 21.32
N ASP A 508 -5.43 0.63 20.09
CA ASP A 508 -4.28 1.29 19.45
C ASP A 508 -4.70 2.64 18.82
N PRO A 509 -4.97 3.64 19.69
CA PRO A 509 -5.59 4.90 19.26
C PRO A 509 -4.71 5.80 18.40
N GLN A 510 -3.42 5.51 18.26
CA GLN A 510 -2.49 6.24 17.41
C GLN A 510 -2.19 5.53 16.08
N SER A 511 -2.87 4.43 15.79
CA SER A 511 -2.68 3.66 14.55
C SER A 511 -3.55 4.19 13.42
N MET A 512 -2.94 4.83 12.44
CA MET A 512 -3.62 5.34 11.23
C MET A 512 -4.26 4.22 10.42
N ILE A 513 -3.56 3.08 10.27
CA ILE A 513 -4.09 1.95 9.50
C ILE A 513 -5.34 1.35 10.16
N ILE A 514 -5.39 1.27 11.49
CA ILE A 514 -6.58 0.78 12.20
C ILE A 514 -7.74 1.78 12.07
N LYS A 515 -7.48 3.09 12.26
CA LYS A 515 -8.51 4.13 12.07
C LYS A 515 -9.08 4.13 10.66
N SER A 516 -8.23 4.04 9.64
CA SER A 516 -8.71 3.95 8.25
C SER A 516 -9.47 2.64 7.97
N THR A 517 -9.13 1.53 8.67
CA THR A 517 -9.92 0.30 8.58
C THR A 517 -11.30 0.47 9.25
N VAL A 518 -11.40 1.24 10.33
CA VAL A 518 -12.73 1.58 10.90
C VAL A 518 -13.54 2.38 9.88
N ALA A 519 -12.95 3.40 9.23
CA ALA A 519 -13.60 4.13 8.15
C ALA A 519 -14.08 3.19 7.03
N HIS A 520 -13.23 2.24 6.62
CA HIS A 520 -13.58 1.20 5.67
C HIS A 520 -14.78 0.36 6.11
N THR A 521 -14.80 -0.17 7.34
CA THR A 521 -15.90 -1.02 7.81
C THR A 521 -17.23 -0.27 7.89
N PHE A 522 -17.20 1.02 8.22
CA PHE A 522 -18.39 1.89 8.14
C PHE A 522 -18.83 2.15 6.70
N LEU A 523 -17.87 2.36 5.78
CA LEU A 523 -18.16 2.50 4.35
C LEU A 523 -18.83 1.24 3.79
N MET A 524 -18.32 0.05 4.13
CA MET A 524 -18.90 -1.23 3.71
C MET A 524 -20.31 -1.45 4.28
N ALA A 525 -20.62 -0.86 5.42
CA ALA A 525 -21.95 -0.85 6.02
C ALA A 525 -22.84 0.29 5.50
N GLU A 526 -22.40 1.05 4.50
CA GLU A 526 -23.11 2.23 3.92
C GLU A 526 -23.36 3.34 4.97
N GLN A 527 -22.52 3.43 6.03
CA GLN A 527 -22.60 4.44 7.10
C GLN A 527 -21.58 5.56 6.89
N ASN A 528 -21.74 6.32 5.80
CA ASN A 528 -20.77 7.31 5.31
C ASN A 528 -20.40 8.37 6.35
N THR A 529 -21.36 8.90 7.12
CA THR A 529 -21.09 9.90 8.16
C THR A 529 -20.11 9.41 9.22
N GLN A 530 -20.21 8.13 9.63
CA GLN A 530 -19.29 7.55 10.58
C GLN A 530 -17.94 7.24 9.93
N ALA A 531 -17.94 6.82 8.66
CA ALA A 531 -16.71 6.61 7.91
C ALA A 531 -15.90 7.91 7.81
N LEU A 532 -16.52 9.04 7.44
CA LEU A 532 -15.88 10.36 7.39
C LEU A 532 -15.28 10.77 8.74
N LYS A 533 -16.01 10.57 9.84
CA LYS A 533 -15.49 10.85 11.18
C LYS A 533 -14.17 10.12 11.49
N TYR A 534 -14.00 8.89 10.97
CA TYR A 534 -12.75 8.15 11.16
C TYR A 534 -11.67 8.52 10.14
N CYS A 535 -12.04 9.02 8.97
CA CYS A 535 -11.09 9.69 8.08
C CYS A 535 -10.52 10.95 8.75
N ASP A 536 -11.37 11.81 9.32
CA ASP A 536 -10.95 13.00 10.07
C ASP A 536 -9.98 12.66 11.21
N LYS A 537 -10.31 11.66 12.05
CA LYS A 537 -9.42 11.16 13.11
C LYS A 537 -8.09 10.61 12.59
N THR A 538 -8.05 10.13 11.36
CA THR A 538 -6.80 9.69 10.72
C THR A 538 -5.99 10.89 10.28
N PHE A 539 -6.64 11.92 9.71
CA PHE A 539 -6.01 13.15 9.26
C PHE A 539 -5.47 14.02 10.41
N GLU A 540 -6.02 13.91 11.62
CA GLU A 540 -5.43 14.51 12.82
C GLU A 540 -4.01 13.99 13.11
N ILE A 541 -3.69 12.76 12.66
CA ILE A 541 -2.37 12.13 12.83
C ILE A 541 -1.48 12.36 11.61
N ASP A 542 -2.00 12.10 10.41
CA ASP A 542 -1.35 12.36 9.13
C ASP A 542 -2.39 12.79 8.09
N PRO A 543 -2.42 14.08 7.71
CA PRO A 543 -3.37 14.62 6.75
C PRO A 543 -3.33 13.95 5.37
N TYR A 544 -2.24 13.26 5.05
CA TYR A 544 -1.99 12.70 3.73
C TYR A 544 -2.00 11.18 3.70
N PHE A 545 -2.58 10.53 4.73
CA PHE A 545 -2.64 9.07 4.78
C PHE A 545 -3.50 8.50 3.65
N SER A 546 -2.88 7.74 2.76
CA SER A 546 -3.42 7.37 1.45
C SER A 546 -4.78 6.65 1.47
N PHE A 547 -5.01 5.75 2.42
CA PHE A 547 -6.29 5.04 2.51
C PHE A 547 -7.43 5.95 2.98
N ALA A 548 -7.17 6.85 3.94
CA ALA A 548 -8.17 7.81 4.40
C ALA A 548 -8.56 8.78 3.27
N LEU A 549 -7.56 9.28 2.51
CA LEU A 549 -7.80 10.11 1.31
C LEU A 549 -8.65 9.38 0.27
N TRP A 550 -8.35 8.10 0.03
CA TRP A 550 -9.10 7.32 -0.95
C TRP A 550 -10.56 7.10 -0.51
N PHE A 551 -10.79 6.72 0.75
CA PHE A 551 -12.17 6.53 1.24
C PHE A 551 -12.96 7.82 1.21
N GLU A 552 -12.42 8.92 1.72
CA GLU A 552 -13.11 10.18 1.78
C GLU A 552 -13.38 10.79 0.40
N HIS A 553 -12.32 10.94 -0.40
CA HIS A 553 -12.42 11.75 -1.61
C HIS A 553 -12.92 10.97 -2.83
N ALA A 554 -12.57 9.67 -2.93
CA ALA A 554 -12.92 8.88 -4.10
C ALA A 554 -14.17 8.00 -3.91
N LYS A 555 -14.42 7.51 -2.70
CA LYS A 555 -15.50 6.54 -2.46
C LYS A 555 -16.74 7.16 -1.81
N ILE A 556 -16.59 8.13 -0.90
CA ILE A 556 -17.72 8.80 -0.26
C ILE A 556 -18.11 10.06 -1.03
N ASN A 557 -17.14 10.88 -1.44
CA ASN A 557 -17.29 12.04 -2.34
C ASN A 557 -18.38 13.05 -1.90
N GLU A 558 -18.47 13.33 -0.59
CA GLU A 558 -19.47 14.27 -0.03
C GLU A 558 -18.93 15.70 0.09
N ARG A 559 -17.60 15.93 -0.12
CA ARG A 559 -16.94 17.23 0.04
C ARG A 559 -16.66 17.92 -1.29
N ASN A 560 -16.28 19.21 -1.22
CA ASN A 560 -16.00 20.05 -2.39
C ASN A 560 -14.86 19.45 -3.24
N SER A 561 -15.16 19.16 -4.49
CA SER A 561 -14.24 18.50 -5.43
C SER A 561 -12.93 19.25 -5.66
N LYS A 562 -12.93 20.59 -5.63
CA LYS A 562 -11.72 21.39 -5.83
C LYS A 562 -10.76 21.28 -4.64
N GLU A 563 -11.29 21.39 -3.42
CA GLU A 563 -10.49 21.22 -2.19
C GLU A 563 -9.91 19.83 -2.09
N ASN A 564 -10.68 18.81 -2.48
CA ASN A 564 -10.23 17.42 -2.54
C ASN A 564 -9.05 17.25 -3.51
N ILE A 565 -9.14 17.84 -4.70
CA ILE A 565 -8.07 17.79 -5.71
C ILE A 565 -6.78 18.43 -5.17
N ASP A 566 -6.87 19.63 -4.56
CA ASP A 566 -5.70 20.34 -4.03
C ASP A 566 -5.07 19.55 -2.86
N HIS A 567 -5.87 18.94 -2.00
CA HIS A 567 -5.41 18.09 -0.91
C HIS A 567 -4.65 16.85 -1.43
N ILE A 568 -5.19 16.16 -2.44
CA ILE A 568 -4.55 14.99 -3.03
C ILE A 568 -3.28 15.37 -3.79
N LYS A 569 -3.26 16.50 -4.51
CA LYS A 569 -2.06 17.03 -5.18
C LYS A 569 -0.95 17.34 -4.19
N GLU A 570 -1.29 17.88 -3.02
CA GLU A 570 -0.30 18.08 -1.95
C GLU A 570 0.23 16.75 -1.41
N ALA A 571 -0.63 15.74 -1.25
CA ALA A 571 -0.22 14.40 -0.87
C ALA A 571 0.76 13.78 -1.89
N ILE A 572 0.50 13.95 -3.20
CA ILE A 572 1.42 13.51 -4.27
C ILE A 572 2.76 14.22 -4.20
N ARG A 573 2.78 15.55 -3.92
CA ARG A 573 4.03 16.31 -3.77
C ARG A 573 4.87 15.81 -2.58
N ARG A 574 4.23 15.48 -1.45
CA ARG A 574 4.91 14.99 -0.24
C ARG A 574 5.36 13.54 -0.35
N TYR A 575 4.57 12.72 -1.02
CA TYR A 575 4.78 11.27 -1.16
C TYR A 575 4.76 10.84 -2.64
N PRO A 576 5.74 11.29 -3.46
CA PRO A 576 5.72 11.10 -4.91
C PRO A 576 5.73 9.65 -5.37
N ASN A 577 6.23 8.74 -4.51
CA ASN A 577 6.32 7.31 -4.78
C ASN A 577 5.14 6.50 -4.22
N GLN A 578 4.03 7.17 -3.84
CA GLN A 578 2.82 6.51 -3.33
C GLN A 578 1.73 6.47 -4.43
N PRO A 579 1.60 5.35 -5.16
CA PRO A 579 0.69 5.27 -6.31
C PRO A 579 -0.78 5.42 -5.93
N MET A 580 -1.15 5.12 -4.68
CA MET A 580 -2.53 5.23 -4.23
C MET A 580 -3.06 6.67 -4.29
N HIS A 581 -2.23 7.68 -4.06
CA HIS A 581 -2.64 9.09 -4.20
C HIS A 581 -3.02 9.43 -5.65
N ARG A 582 -2.27 8.93 -6.64
CA ARG A 582 -2.59 9.13 -8.06
C ARG A 582 -3.87 8.40 -8.47
N LYS A 583 -4.05 7.16 -7.95
CA LYS A 583 -5.31 6.43 -8.15
C LYS A 583 -6.49 7.23 -7.60
N THR A 584 -6.37 7.76 -6.39
CA THR A 584 -7.41 8.59 -5.78
C THR A 584 -7.69 9.83 -6.63
N LEU A 585 -6.66 10.51 -7.13
CA LEU A 585 -6.81 11.68 -7.99
C LEU A 585 -7.50 11.33 -9.31
N ALA A 586 -7.17 10.20 -9.94
CA ALA A 586 -7.82 9.72 -11.15
C ALA A 586 -9.32 9.49 -10.95
N GLU A 587 -9.70 8.84 -9.84
CA GLU A 587 -11.10 8.59 -9.50
C GLU A 587 -11.86 9.89 -9.23
N VAL A 588 -11.25 10.85 -8.51
CA VAL A 588 -11.88 12.16 -8.25
C VAL A 588 -12.08 12.93 -9.54
N TYR A 589 -11.07 13.02 -10.42
CA TYR A 589 -11.23 13.65 -11.73
C TYR A 589 -12.34 12.97 -12.57
N TRP A 590 -12.38 11.64 -12.55
CA TRP A 590 -13.43 10.92 -13.24
C TRP A 590 -14.84 11.23 -12.71
N ASN A 591 -15.00 11.29 -11.38
CA ASN A 591 -16.26 11.58 -10.72
C ASN A 591 -16.81 12.98 -11.03
N ILE A 592 -15.91 13.97 -11.21
CA ILE A 592 -16.32 15.34 -11.59
C ILE A 592 -16.45 15.56 -13.09
N GLY A 593 -16.19 14.55 -13.93
CA GLY A 593 -16.33 14.60 -15.38
C GLY A 593 -15.08 15.05 -16.14
N ASP A 594 -13.98 15.35 -15.49
CA ASP A 594 -12.70 15.70 -16.14
C ASP A 594 -11.99 14.42 -16.59
N ARG A 595 -12.41 13.94 -17.76
CA ARG A 595 -11.94 12.67 -18.33
C ARG A 595 -10.48 12.72 -18.76
N GLU A 596 -10.02 13.85 -19.24
CA GLU A 596 -8.65 14.06 -19.70
C GLU A 596 -7.68 14.00 -18.51
N ALA A 597 -7.90 14.80 -17.49
CA ALA A 597 -7.06 14.78 -16.28
C ALA A 597 -7.08 13.40 -15.56
N ALA A 598 -8.24 12.71 -15.57
CA ALA A 598 -8.32 11.36 -15.04
C ALA A 598 -7.42 10.38 -15.81
N MET A 599 -7.46 10.43 -17.14
CA MET A 599 -6.64 9.55 -18.00
C MET A 599 -5.15 9.83 -17.88
N GLU A 600 -4.72 11.08 -17.72
CA GLU A 600 -3.33 11.41 -17.43
C GLU A 600 -2.80 10.67 -16.18
N GLN A 601 -3.59 10.65 -15.09
CA GLN A 601 -3.20 9.94 -13.88
C GLN A 601 -3.14 8.42 -14.09
N VAL A 602 -4.06 7.85 -14.88
CA VAL A 602 -4.05 6.41 -15.24
C VAL A 602 -2.81 6.06 -16.04
N ILE A 603 -2.46 6.87 -17.03
CA ILE A 603 -1.26 6.68 -17.86
C ILE A 603 -0.02 6.68 -16.96
N GLU A 604 0.11 7.66 -16.07
CA GLU A 604 1.24 7.73 -15.16
C GLU A 604 1.31 6.55 -14.18
N LEU A 605 0.16 6.04 -13.72
CA LEU A 605 0.10 4.82 -12.91
C LEU A 605 0.59 3.60 -13.69
N LEU A 606 0.16 3.43 -14.94
CA LEU A 606 0.58 2.32 -15.78
C LEU A 606 2.06 2.40 -16.13
N ASP A 607 2.56 3.59 -16.43
CA ASP A 607 3.96 3.79 -16.78
C ASP A 607 4.92 3.47 -15.63
N ARG A 608 4.63 4.06 -14.46
CA ARG A 608 5.58 4.01 -13.33
C ARG A 608 5.37 2.82 -12.41
N TYR A 609 4.13 2.30 -12.34
CA TYR A 609 3.74 1.38 -11.29
C TYR A 609 3.03 0.12 -11.78
N HIS A 610 3.02 -0.16 -13.10
CA HIS A 610 2.37 -1.33 -13.70
C HIS A 610 2.67 -2.64 -12.96
N ASP A 611 3.95 -2.89 -12.67
CA ASP A 611 4.41 -4.13 -12.03
C ASP A 611 4.41 -4.06 -10.49
N SER A 612 4.50 -2.87 -9.92
CA SER A 612 4.62 -2.64 -8.49
C SER A 612 3.31 -2.26 -7.79
N PHE A 613 2.31 -1.79 -8.53
CA PHE A 613 0.99 -1.48 -7.99
C PHE A 613 0.05 -2.68 -8.13
N ARG A 614 -0.85 -2.87 -7.17
CA ARG A 614 -1.73 -4.04 -7.16
C ARG A 614 -2.71 -4.04 -8.31
N LYS A 615 -2.85 -5.20 -8.93
CA LYS A 615 -3.77 -5.44 -10.05
C LYS A 615 -5.22 -5.19 -9.65
N ALA A 616 -5.57 -5.52 -8.40
CA ALA A 616 -6.89 -5.27 -7.86
C ALA A 616 -7.24 -3.76 -7.81
N HIS A 617 -6.27 -2.87 -7.58
CA HIS A 617 -6.50 -1.43 -7.60
C HIS A 617 -6.72 -0.88 -9.02
N PHE A 618 -6.06 -1.45 -10.03
CA PHE A 618 -6.36 -1.14 -11.43
C PHE A 618 -7.76 -1.61 -11.80
N ALA A 619 -8.17 -2.81 -11.35
CA ALA A 619 -9.53 -3.30 -11.59
C ALA A 619 -10.59 -2.33 -11.03
N ASP A 620 -10.44 -1.88 -9.79
CA ASP A 620 -11.36 -0.91 -9.17
C ASP A 620 -11.38 0.41 -9.95
N LEU A 621 -10.22 0.94 -10.32
CA LEU A 621 -10.11 2.18 -11.09
C LEU A 621 -10.89 2.08 -12.42
N TYR A 622 -10.72 0.98 -13.16
CA TYR A 622 -11.43 0.78 -14.41
C TYR A 622 -12.95 0.51 -14.22
N PHE A 623 -13.36 -0.08 -13.10
CA PHE A 623 -14.76 -0.17 -12.75
C PHE A 623 -15.39 1.20 -12.48
N VAL A 624 -14.69 2.08 -11.76
CA VAL A 624 -15.11 3.48 -11.54
C VAL A 624 -15.21 4.22 -12.87
N MET A 625 -14.27 3.99 -13.78
CA MET A 625 -14.24 4.59 -15.12
C MET A 625 -15.22 3.97 -16.11
N GLU A 626 -16.09 3.09 -15.66
CA GLU A 626 -17.10 2.40 -16.49
C GLU A 626 -16.53 1.67 -17.71
N LYS A 627 -15.32 1.12 -17.55
CA LYS A 627 -14.62 0.28 -18.53
C LYS A 627 -14.57 -1.18 -18.05
N PRO A 628 -15.70 -1.91 -18.03
CA PRO A 628 -15.79 -3.21 -17.37
C PRO A 628 -14.84 -4.26 -17.95
N ASP A 629 -14.59 -4.27 -19.27
CA ASP A 629 -13.70 -5.26 -19.89
C ASP A 629 -12.24 -5.10 -19.40
N HIS A 630 -11.76 -3.87 -19.25
CA HIS A 630 -10.46 -3.60 -18.65
C HIS A 630 -10.45 -3.98 -17.18
N ALA A 631 -11.51 -3.61 -16.45
CA ALA A 631 -11.66 -3.93 -15.02
C ALA A 631 -11.62 -5.44 -14.78
N TYR A 632 -12.38 -6.22 -15.56
CA TYR A 632 -12.39 -7.68 -15.42
C TYR A 632 -11.05 -8.32 -15.74
N ARG A 633 -10.33 -7.86 -16.77
CA ARG A 633 -8.97 -8.34 -17.06
C ARG A 633 -8.02 -8.14 -15.88
N TRP A 634 -8.03 -6.97 -15.31
CA TRP A 634 -7.21 -6.67 -14.12
C TRP A 634 -7.66 -7.47 -12.89
N LEU A 635 -8.97 -7.65 -12.71
CA LEU A 635 -9.51 -8.45 -11.61
C LEU A 635 -9.09 -9.94 -11.75
N GLU A 636 -9.17 -10.50 -12.93
CA GLU A 636 -8.71 -11.87 -13.22
C GLU A 636 -7.19 -12.04 -12.96
N LYS A 637 -6.38 -11.05 -13.38
CA LYS A 637 -4.95 -11.01 -13.03
C LYS A 637 -4.72 -10.96 -11.52
N ALA A 638 -5.52 -10.19 -10.79
CA ALA A 638 -5.43 -10.08 -9.34
C ALA A 638 -5.79 -11.40 -8.63
N PHE A 639 -6.85 -12.10 -9.09
CA PHE A 639 -7.20 -13.44 -8.61
C PHE A 639 -6.09 -14.47 -8.91
N LYS A 640 -5.52 -14.46 -10.12
CA LYS A 640 -4.40 -15.33 -10.48
C LYS A 640 -3.17 -15.08 -9.61
N ALA A 641 -2.89 -13.83 -9.28
CA ALA A 641 -1.81 -13.42 -8.38
C ALA A 641 -2.13 -13.65 -6.89
N LYS A 642 -3.32 -14.11 -6.56
CA LYS A 642 -3.81 -14.28 -5.17
C LYS A 642 -3.67 -13.02 -4.32
N GLU A 643 -3.96 -11.87 -4.90
CA GLU A 643 -3.97 -10.60 -4.18
C GLU A 643 -5.17 -10.55 -3.22
N GLY A 644 -4.94 -10.52 -1.90
CA GLY A 644 -6.01 -10.47 -0.90
C GLY A 644 -6.97 -9.29 -1.05
N HIS A 645 -6.53 -8.19 -1.70
CA HIS A 645 -7.36 -7.02 -1.95
C HIS A 645 -8.58 -7.28 -2.84
N VAL A 646 -8.61 -8.38 -3.61
CA VAL A 646 -9.82 -8.76 -4.37
C VAL A 646 -11.01 -8.98 -3.42
N LEU A 647 -10.78 -9.41 -2.19
CA LEU A 647 -11.82 -9.67 -1.20
C LEU A 647 -12.57 -8.38 -0.81
N PHE A 648 -11.80 -7.30 -0.67
CA PHE A 648 -12.32 -5.97 -0.42
C PHE A 648 -13.36 -5.53 -1.45
N TYR A 649 -13.11 -5.80 -2.75
CA TYR A 649 -14.02 -5.39 -3.82
C TYR A 649 -15.26 -6.26 -3.95
N GLY A 650 -15.28 -7.42 -3.29
CA GLY A 650 -16.40 -8.36 -3.33
C GLY A 650 -17.72 -7.77 -2.83
N ASN A 651 -17.68 -6.83 -1.89
CA ASN A 651 -18.86 -6.19 -1.34
C ASN A 651 -18.75 -4.66 -1.26
N LEU A 652 -17.80 -4.04 -1.96
CA LEU A 652 -17.65 -2.58 -1.98
C LEU A 652 -18.91 -1.91 -2.55
N PRO A 653 -19.59 -1.01 -1.83
CA PRO A 653 -20.85 -0.42 -2.26
C PRO A 653 -20.80 0.27 -3.62
N THR A 654 -19.68 0.93 -3.96
CA THR A 654 -19.50 1.62 -5.25
C THR A 654 -19.45 0.66 -6.45
N LEU A 655 -19.23 -0.65 -6.21
CA LEU A 655 -19.21 -1.69 -7.24
C LEU A 655 -20.52 -2.51 -7.33
N LYS A 656 -21.54 -2.13 -6.59
CA LYS A 656 -22.82 -2.88 -6.46
C LYS A 656 -23.43 -3.25 -7.82
N LYS A 657 -23.34 -2.36 -8.85
CA LYS A 657 -23.83 -2.62 -10.21
C LYS A 657 -23.09 -3.76 -10.94
N TYR A 658 -21.85 -4.05 -10.58
CA TYR A 658 -21.06 -5.12 -11.17
C TYR A 658 -21.17 -6.43 -10.40
N GLN A 659 -21.39 -6.37 -9.08
CA GLN A 659 -21.51 -7.54 -8.19
C GLN A 659 -22.65 -8.49 -8.57
N SER A 660 -23.71 -7.98 -9.22
CA SER A 660 -24.82 -8.78 -9.73
C SER A 660 -24.54 -9.45 -11.08
N GLN A 661 -23.48 -9.04 -11.79
CA GLN A 661 -23.15 -9.57 -13.12
C GLN A 661 -22.57 -10.98 -13.05
N PRO A 662 -22.95 -11.89 -13.99
CA PRO A 662 -22.48 -13.27 -13.98
C PRO A 662 -20.95 -13.40 -13.93
N ARG A 663 -20.21 -12.62 -14.74
CA ARG A 663 -18.75 -12.65 -14.79
C ARG A 663 -18.10 -12.32 -13.44
N PHE A 664 -18.65 -11.33 -12.73
CA PHE A 664 -18.18 -10.96 -11.38
C PHE A 664 -18.44 -12.11 -10.40
N ARG A 665 -19.68 -12.61 -10.38
CA ARG A 665 -20.07 -13.71 -9.48
C ARG A 665 -19.23 -14.97 -9.69
N GLU A 666 -18.95 -15.33 -10.94
CA GLU A 666 -18.12 -16.51 -11.27
C GLU A 666 -16.70 -16.41 -10.72
N LEU A 667 -16.08 -15.23 -10.73
CA LEU A 667 -14.75 -15.04 -10.15
C LEU A 667 -14.75 -15.29 -8.64
N TYR A 668 -15.75 -14.78 -7.92
CA TYR A 668 -15.85 -14.97 -6.46
C TYR A 668 -16.36 -16.38 -6.08
N LYS A 669 -17.14 -17.04 -6.93
CA LYS A 669 -17.49 -18.46 -6.77
C LYS A 669 -16.26 -19.38 -6.83
N LYS A 670 -15.24 -19.08 -7.63
CA LYS A 670 -13.98 -19.86 -7.72
C LYS A 670 -13.20 -19.93 -6.40
N ILE A 671 -13.39 -18.96 -5.52
CA ILE A 671 -12.78 -18.92 -4.18
C ILE A 671 -13.79 -19.26 -3.07
N ASN A 672 -14.96 -19.79 -3.42
CA ASN A 672 -16.04 -20.10 -2.49
C ASN A 672 -16.39 -18.92 -1.56
N HIS A 673 -16.39 -17.70 -2.10
CA HIS A 673 -16.63 -16.50 -1.30
C HIS A 673 -18.04 -16.53 -0.69
N PRO A 674 -18.22 -16.36 0.64
CA PRO A 674 -19.51 -16.55 1.33
C PRO A 674 -20.70 -15.74 0.78
N LEU A 675 -20.44 -14.58 0.17
CA LEU A 675 -21.50 -13.75 -0.44
C LEU A 675 -21.91 -14.22 -1.85
N TYR A 676 -21.22 -15.20 -2.45
CA TYR A 676 -21.39 -15.60 -3.84
C TYR A 676 -21.62 -17.10 -4.03
N VAL A 677 -21.49 -17.92 -2.99
CA VAL A 677 -21.93 -19.31 -2.98
C VAL A 677 -23.41 -19.34 -2.60
N ASP A 678 -24.20 -20.08 -3.38
CA ASP A 678 -25.66 -20.24 -3.20
C ASP A 678 -25.96 -21.06 -1.96
#